data_59e967187c28759010c9feaea54c5a01
#
_entry.id   59e967187c28759010c9feaea54c5a01
#
_cell.length_a   1.000
_cell.length_b   1.000
_cell.length_c   1.000
_cell.angle_alpha   90.00
_cell.angle_beta   90.00
_cell.angle_gamma   90.00
#
_symmetry.space_group_name_H-M   'P 1'
#
loop_
_entity.id
_entity.type
_entity.pdbx_description
1 polymer ?
#
loop_
_entity_poly.entity_id
_entity_poly.type
_entity_poly.pdbx_seq_one_letter_code
_entity_poly.pdbx_strand_id
1 'polypeptide(L)'
;MKRLLSTLIVLLVAVLGVSAASFGSAVPRANDKAVVLAGSNARFTVLTPQLIRMEWSEDGVFEDRASLTFINRNLDVPQFKVTKTSKKVVIKTSDVTLTYHVGNVPFNESNLKVEFLTAGQKTVWTPGMDDSANLMGTTRTLDNVDGSKHTAKDPLEKGLLSRDGWAIVDDTNKYLMDENWWVAPRPQKGYVDWYIFAYGHQYKKALADYTKVSGKAPLPPRQTFGYWWSRYWQYSDSELKDIIDRLRSIDIPVDILIIDMDWHETWGLDKDPELDEYGQRIGWTGYTWQKELFPAPEQMFTWAHDAGLKTALNLHPASGIQPYEECYDRFCKEYGWDQPGKSVPFKIDEKKWADAYYKAVLQPIELQGNDFWWLDWQQWKESKYNPGLSNTFWLNHVFYNYAKENYPGLRPFLYHRWGGLGSHRYPLGFSGDTIITWESLEYQPEFTATSANVNYGYWGHDLGGHMFHGHKGVENAERYTRWLQYGVFSPLYKIHPTKHPDCKRYPWLFPETLFQMIEAFHLRYAMVPYIYNAARKNYDTGVAMCYPLYYDYPETEEAYQYKRQFMFGDDILATCIAVPGDEVTGVATIDMWFPEGNDWFDMASGAMLKGGQTRNIGYTIDDNPWYTKAGSIIPMNPSHVRSLKTACDTLVLTAIPGADGHLSYYEDDGVSQNYDKEYTITKVAQKRSENNVVLTVSPREGQYAGMKDTRSYELRFMCTRTPSKVLVNGVEIPYARYAKSGQWTYDAYNLAPVVYLKDVPVNETLTVELVLPEGRSDSELYALKGIFSRCKNISEPYKNEQGLRDRRIMLSIEYLKVSQCPNFIMADPQGIFKYVDDLKANLPEFEKYLQGETPLISDGFKARLKAHVVDGYKENLK
;
A
#
# COMPACT_ATOMS: atom_id res chain seq x y z
N MET A 1 29.56 -3.27 -32.70
CA MET A 1 30.05 -1.88 -32.63
C MET A 1 29.07 -0.89 -32.01
N LYS A 2 27.79 -1.19 -31.85
CA LYS A 2 26.82 -0.31 -31.11
C LYS A 2 26.66 -0.63 -29.59
N ARG A 3 27.19 -1.76 -29.11
CA ARG A 3 27.20 -2.14 -27.69
C ARG A 3 28.42 -1.62 -26.90
N LEU A 4 29.47 -1.14 -27.59
CA LEU A 4 30.66 -0.57 -26.93
C LEU A 4 30.54 0.95 -26.66
N LEU A 5 29.55 1.64 -27.25
CA LEU A 5 29.34 3.06 -26.98
C LEU A 5 28.49 3.35 -25.75
N SER A 6 27.67 2.40 -25.29
CA SER A 6 26.86 2.57 -24.07
C SER A 6 27.66 2.39 -22.77
N THR A 7 28.75 1.63 -22.84
CA THR A 7 29.62 1.36 -21.67
C THR A 7 30.68 2.45 -21.45
N LEU A 8 30.98 3.25 -22.48
CA LEU A 8 31.99 4.34 -22.40
C LEU A 8 31.43 5.65 -21.87
N ILE A 9 30.09 5.84 -21.85
CA ILE A 9 29.46 7.06 -21.32
C ILE A 9 29.31 6.97 -19.78
N VAL A 10 29.32 5.78 -19.20
CA VAL A 10 29.24 5.58 -17.74
C VAL A 10 30.59 5.79 -17.03
N LEU A 11 31.71 5.75 -17.74
CA LEU A 11 33.06 5.83 -17.15
C LEU A 11 33.70 7.23 -17.13
N LEU A 12 32.99 8.28 -17.56
CA LEU A 12 33.56 9.65 -17.64
C LEU A 12 32.92 10.67 -16.69
N VAL A 13 32.07 10.26 -15.73
CA VAL A 13 31.44 11.15 -14.72
C VAL A 13 31.93 10.88 -13.30
N ALA A 14 32.91 10.05 -13.08
CA ALA A 14 33.35 9.62 -11.75
C ALA A 14 34.50 10.46 -11.15
N VAL A 15 34.58 11.75 -11.41
CA VAL A 15 35.43 12.68 -10.61
C VAL A 15 34.76 14.05 -10.54
N LEU A 16 33.72 14.21 -9.77
CA LEU A 16 33.31 15.51 -9.21
C LEU A 16 32.68 15.25 -7.84
N GLY A 17 33.18 15.98 -6.88
CA GLY A 17 32.89 16.05 -5.47
C GLY A 17 31.67 15.31 -4.90
N VAL A 18 31.88 14.68 -3.76
CA VAL A 18 30.81 14.19 -2.86
C VAL A 18 29.81 15.33 -2.64
N SER A 19 28.74 15.31 -3.39
CA SER A 19 27.58 16.18 -3.20
C SER A 19 26.86 15.67 -1.95
N ALA A 20 26.64 16.54 -0.99
CA ALA A 20 25.84 16.22 0.20
C ALA A 20 24.50 15.64 -0.20
N ALA A 21 24.03 14.63 0.54
CA ALA A 21 22.73 14.00 0.32
C ALA A 21 21.64 15.08 0.20
N SER A 22 21.07 15.21 -0.98
CA SER A 22 20.16 16.31 -1.29
C SER A 22 18.73 15.96 -0.89
N PHE A 23 18.20 16.61 0.15
CA PHE A 23 16.75 16.64 0.43
C PHE A 23 15.98 17.56 -0.55
N GLY A 24 16.52 17.80 -1.72
CA GLY A 24 15.91 18.68 -2.73
C GLY A 24 15.89 20.14 -2.30
N SER A 25 14.71 20.75 -2.30
CA SER A 25 14.52 22.16 -1.93
C SER A 25 14.26 22.39 -0.43
N ALA A 26 14.55 21.40 0.44
CA ALA A 26 14.35 21.54 1.88
C ALA A 26 15.24 22.65 2.48
N VAL A 27 14.62 23.59 3.16
CA VAL A 27 15.31 24.71 3.85
C VAL A 27 14.94 24.68 5.33
N PRO A 28 15.87 24.25 6.21
CA PRO A 28 15.58 24.08 7.63
C PRO A 28 15.19 25.35 8.36
N ARG A 29 15.79 26.49 8.00
CA ARG A 29 15.49 27.79 8.60
C ARG A 29 14.17 28.35 8.07
N ALA A 30 13.32 28.80 8.99
CA ALA A 30 12.06 29.44 8.65
C ALA A 30 12.28 30.85 8.06
N ASN A 31 11.27 31.32 7.31
CA ASN A 31 11.20 32.72 6.91
C ASN A 31 11.11 33.62 8.14
N ASP A 32 11.96 34.66 8.24
CA ASP A 32 11.99 35.57 9.39
C ASP A 32 10.63 36.25 9.68
N LYS A 33 9.78 36.43 8.67
CA LYS A 33 8.42 36.98 8.84
C LYS A 33 7.46 36.02 9.56
N ALA A 34 7.76 34.73 9.59
CA ALA A 34 6.98 33.73 10.33
C ALA A 34 7.38 33.64 11.80
N VAL A 35 8.51 34.25 12.19
CA VAL A 35 9.15 34.13 13.51
C VAL A 35 8.67 35.22 14.44
N VAL A 36 8.27 34.86 15.66
CA VAL A 36 7.85 35.77 16.73
C VAL A 36 8.67 35.51 17.98
N LEU A 37 9.58 36.41 18.33
CA LEU A 37 10.33 36.36 19.59
C LEU A 37 9.47 36.88 20.74
N ALA A 38 9.46 36.21 21.89
CA ALA A 38 8.70 36.56 23.07
C ALA A 38 9.62 36.59 24.30
N GLY A 39 10.05 37.78 24.69
CA GLY A 39 11.17 37.97 25.66
C GLY A 39 12.52 37.54 25.04
N SER A 40 13.43 37.10 25.87
CA SER A 40 14.75 36.55 25.47
C SER A 40 14.72 35.04 25.25
N ASN A 41 13.79 34.33 25.86
CA ASN A 41 13.86 32.89 26.04
C ASN A 41 12.83 32.09 25.19
N ALA A 42 11.85 32.74 24.56
CA ALA A 42 10.86 32.03 23.77
C ALA A 42 10.81 32.50 22.31
N ARG A 43 10.67 31.54 21.41
CA ARG A 43 10.49 31.76 19.97
C ARG A 43 9.29 30.94 19.48
N PHE A 44 8.41 31.59 18.72
CA PHE A 44 7.28 30.92 18.04
C PHE A 44 7.46 31.08 16.54
N THR A 45 7.29 30.00 15.79
CA THR A 45 7.33 30.03 14.31
C THR A 45 5.99 29.57 13.77
N VAL A 46 5.26 30.46 13.11
CA VAL A 46 3.97 30.17 12.50
C VAL A 46 4.20 29.55 11.13
N LEU A 47 4.17 28.22 11.05
CA LEU A 47 4.44 27.46 9.82
C LEU A 47 3.23 27.39 8.90
N THR A 48 2.05 27.15 9.48
CA THR A 48 0.75 27.22 8.80
C THR A 48 -0.28 27.87 9.74
N PRO A 49 -1.51 28.14 9.33
CA PRO A 49 -2.53 28.65 10.26
C PRO A 49 -2.80 27.75 11.47
N GLN A 50 -2.45 26.45 11.41
CA GLN A 50 -2.75 25.43 12.42
C GLN A 50 -1.52 24.68 12.94
N LEU A 51 -0.33 24.91 12.37
CA LEU A 51 0.94 24.31 12.78
C LEU A 51 1.90 25.39 13.26
N ILE A 52 2.26 25.35 14.54
CA ILE A 52 3.17 26.32 15.15
C ILE A 52 4.30 25.56 15.85
N ARG A 53 5.55 25.93 15.55
CA ARG A 53 6.72 25.54 16.34
C ARG A 53 6.83 26.43 17.54
N MET A 54 7.09 25.87 18.71
CA MET A 54 7.21 26.54 20.01
C MET A 54 8.52 26.15 20.64
N GLU A 55 9.41 27.13 20.81
CA GLU A 55 10.74 26.92 21.34
C GLU A 55 10.96 27.74 22.61
N TRP A 56 11.58 27.13 23.60
CA TRP A 56 12.07 27.82 24.79
C TRP A 56 13.54 27.46 25.02
N SER A 57 14.37 28.45 25.30
CA SER A 57 15.81 28.28 25.51
C SER A 57 16.25 29.07 26.72
N GLU A 58 17.04 28.43 27.62
CA GLU A 58 17.55 29.09 28.85
C GLU A 58 18.51 30.22 28.51
N ASP A 59 19.34 30.07 27.48
CA ASP A 59 20.34 31.07 27.04
C ASP A 59 19.85 31.96 25.89
N GLY A 60 18.62 31.75 25.40
CA GLY A 60 18.06 32.50 24.27
C GLY A 60 18.62 32.13 22.90
N VAL A 61 19.41 31.05 22.81
CA VAL A 61 19.92 30.51 21.52
C VAL A 61 18.95 29.49 20.97
N PHE A 62 18.49 29.72 19.74
CA PHE A 62 17.50 28.87 19.08
C PHE A 62 18.12 28.05 17.94
N GLU A 63 17.53 26.90 17.65
CA GLU A 63 18.05 25.96 16.66
C GLU A 63 17.33 26.09 15.31
N ASP A 64 18.07 26.32 14.24
CA ASP A 64 17.54 26.46 12.89
C ASP A 64 17.90 25.28 11.95
N ARG A 65 18.79 24.37 12.39
CA ARG A 65 19.12 23.17 11.59
C ARG A 65 17.94 22.21 11.50
N ALA A 66 17.95 21.34 10.49
CA ALA A 66 17.00 20.25 10.38
C ALA A 66 17.15 19.28 11.56
N SER A 67 16.04 18.70 12.03
CA SER A 67 16.04 17.50 12.84
C SER A 67 15.76 16.26 11.99
N LEU A 68 15.78 15.07 12.60
CA LEU A 68 15.40 13.85 11.90
C LEU A 68 13.94 13.88 11.39
N THR A 69 13.06 14.61 12.08
CA THR A 69 11.64 14.75 11.73
C THR A 69 11.39 15.95 10.82
N PHE A 70 11.85 17.14 11.21
CA PHE A 70 11.52 18.40 10.53
C PHE A 70 12.71 18.94 9.73
N ILE A 71 12.61 18.81 8.41
CA ILE A 71 13.70 19.15 7.48
C ILE A 71 13.49 20.47 6.74
N ASN A 72 12.26 21.01 6.73
CA ASN A 72 11.92 22.22 5.99
C ASN A 72 10.98 23.11 6.81
N ARG A 73 11.38 24.35 7.07
CA ARG A 73 10.55 25.34 7.74
C ARG A 73 10.38 26.60 6.91
N ASN A 74 11.01 26.68 5.73
CA ASN A 74 10.85 27.82 4.80
C ASN A 74 9.59 27.63 3.97
N LEU A 75 8.45 27.92 4.60
CA LEU A 75 7.12 27.87 3.96
C LEU A 75 6.63 29.27 3.61
N ASP A 76 5.60 29.34 2.78
CA ASP A 76 4.83 30.58 2.59
C ASP A 76 4.27 31.06 3.92
N VAL A 77 4.54 32.30 4.25
CA VAL A 77 4.15 32.88 5.55
C VAL A 77 2.64 33.06 5.60
N PRO A 78 1.92 32.37 6.50
CA PRO A 78 0.48 32.54 6.61
C PRO A 78 0.13 33.93 7.16
N GLN A 79 -1.08 34.39 6.93
CA GLN A 79 -1.56 35.62 7.55
C GLN A 79 -1.81 35.40 9.05
N PHE A 80 -1.20 36.21 9.89
CA PHE A 80 -1.44 36.22 11.33
C PHE A 80 -1.23 37.61 11.93
N LYS A 81 -1.77 37.83 13.13
CA LYS A 81 -1.60 39.07 13.90
C LYS A 81 -0.85 38.78 15.19
N VAL A 82 0.04 39.67 15.56
CA VAL A 82 0.79 39.60 16.83
C VAL A 82 0.43 40.80 17.69
N THR A 83 -0.03 40.52 18.93
CA THR A 83 -0.14 41.55 19.98
C THR A 83 0.89 41.27 21.03
N LYS A 84 1.82 42.22 21.25
CA LYS A 84 2.96 42.02 22.12
C LYS A 84 3.04 43.15 23.19
N THR A 85 3.20 42.72 24.43
CA THR A 85 3.57 43.57 25.58
C THR A 85 4.81 43.00 26.26
N SER A 86 5.36 43.67 27.25
CA SER A 86 6.50 43.14 28.04
C SER A 86 6.13 41.86 28.83
N LYS A 87 4.85 41.59 29.09
CA LYS A 87 4.36 40.46 29.90
C LYS A 87 3.64 39.39 29.11
N LYS A 88 3.23 39.69 27.88
CA LYS A 88 2.33 38.79 27.13
C LYS A 88 2.49 38.92 25.62
N VAL A 89 2.51 37.80 24.94
CA VAL A 89 2.43 37.70 23.47
C VAL A 89 1.21 36.91 23.10
N VAL A 90 0.43 37.43 22.13
CA VAL A 90 -0.72 36.72 21.53
C VAL A 90 -0.47 36.67 20.04
N ILE A 91 -0.49 35.46 19.48
CA ILE A 91 -0.38 35.17 18.05
C ILE A 91 -1.74 34.65 17.60
N LYS A 92 -2.36 35.30 16.63
CA LYS A 92 -3.68 34.92 16.11
C LYS A 92 -3.60 34.70 14.61
N THR A 93 -3.83 33.47 14.16
CA THR A 93 -4.05 33.10 12.76
C THR A 93 -5.56 33.09 12.44
N SER A 94 -5.95 32.56 11.27
CA SER A 94 -7.38 32.29 10.95
C SER A 94 -7.97 31.21 11.88
N ASP A 95 -7.18 30.23 12.32
CA ASP A 95 -7.65 29.00 12.97
C ASP A 95 -7.22 28.85 14.43
N VAL A 96 -6.11 29.49 14.82
CA VAL A 96 -5.48 29.29 16.13
C VAL A 96 -5.22 30.64 16.83
N THR A 97 -5.38 30.64 18.16
CA THR A 97 -4.92 31.72 19.02
C THR A 97 -3.95 31.16 20.06
N LEU A 98 -2.66 31.46 19.91
CA LEU A 98 -1.64 31.13 20.89
C LEU A 98 -1.42 32.31 21.85
N THR A 99 -1.47 32.06 23.14
CA THR A 99 -1.17 33.06 24.21
C THR A 99 -0.01 32.59 25.06
N TYR A 100 1.00 33.41 25.17
CA TYR A 100 2.17 33.16 26.00
C TYR A 100 2.40 34.30 26.99
N HIS A 101 2.58 33.96 28.27
CA HIS A 101 3.01 34.89 29.33
C HIS A 101 4.53 34.85 29.45
N VAL A 102 5.15 35.97 29.12
CA VAL A 102 6.62 36.08 29.06
C VAL A 102 7.23 35.88 30.44
N GLY A 103 8.19 34.97 30.55
CA GLY A 103 8.88 34.63 31.78
C GLY A 103 10.20 33.88 31.52
N ASN A 104 10.93 33.56 32.59
CA ASN A 104 12.24 32.89 32.54
C ASN A 104 12.14 31.41 32.91
N VAL A 105 10.97 30.79 32.72
CA VAL A 105 10.73 29.38 32.99
C VAL A 105 10.20 28.69 31.72
N PRO A 106 10.48 27.40 31.50
CA PRO A 106 10.00 26.65 30.37
C PRO A 106 8.46 26.69 30.26
N PHE A 107 7.95 26.28 29.11
CA PHE A 107 6.52 26.21 28.88
C PHE A 107 5.81 25.29 29.89
N ASN A 108 4.71 25.78 30.47
CA ASN A 108 3.88 25.09 31.42
C ASN A 108 2.40 25.56 31.30
N GLU A 109 1.50 24.92 32.03
CA GLU A 109 0.06 25.20 31.98
C GLU A 109 -0.34 26.64 32.30
N SER A 110 0.48 27.34 33.13
CA SER A 110 0.22 28.72 33.54
C SER A 110 0.70 29.78 32.56
N ASN A 111 1.70 29.45 31.71
CA ASN A 111 2.34 30.43 30.86
C ASN A 111 2.05 30.26 29.36
N LEU A 112 1.57 29.12 28.90
CA LEU A 112 1.28 28.85 27.48
C LEU A 112 -0.07 28.19 27.30
N LYS A 113 -0.86 28.72 26.36
CA LYS A 113 -2.10 28.07 25.88
C LYS A 113 -2.33 28.29 24.40
N VAL A 114 -2.98 27.33 23.77
CA VAL A 114 -3.39 27.36 22.36
C VAL A 114 -4.89 27.07 22.28
N GLU A 115 -5.62 27.94 21.63
CA GLU A 115 -7.09 27.89 21.47
C GLU A 115 -7.43 27.73 19.99
N PHE A 116 -8.31 26.78 19.65
CA PHE A 116 -8.74 26.46 18.28
C PHE A 116 -10.12 25.82 18.29
N LEU A 117 -10.60 25.32 17.14
CA LEU A 117 -11.90 24.64 17.03
C LEU A 117 -11.73 23.14 16.71
N THR A 118 -12.48 22.30 17.41
CA THR A 118 -12.66 20.89 17.09
C THR A 118 -14.14 20.62 16.91
N ALA A 119 -14.58 20.10 15.78
CA ALA A 119 -16.01 19.91 15.47
C ALA A 119 -16.87 21.16 15.69
N GLY A 120 -16.34 22.34 15.41
CA GLY A 120 -17.01 23.62 15.64
C GLY A 120 -17.05 24.11 17.10
N GLN A 121 -16.55 23.34 18.04
CA GLN A 121 -16.45 23.69 19.46
C GLN A 121 -15.07 24.20 19.83
N LYS A 122 -15.02 25.14 20.79
CA LYS A 122 -13.76 25.69 21.26
C LYS A 122 -12.99 24.66 22.07
N THR A 123 -11.76 24.39 21.61
CA THR A 123 -10.77 23.53 22.29
C THR A 123 -9.63 24.39 22.80
N VAL A 124 -9.09 24.05 23.96
CA VAL A 124 -7.92 24.71 24.57
C VAL A 124 -6.89 23.63 24.91
N TRP A 125 -5.68 23.82 24.43
CA TRP A 125 -4.52 23.03 24.83
C TRP A 125 -3.60 23.84 25.72
N THR A 126 -3.03 23.19 26.74
CA THR A 126 -1.94 23.71 27.58
C THR A 126 -0.89 22.62 27.81
N PRO A 127 0.40 23.00 28.06
CA PRO A 127 1.42 22.01 28.39
C PRO A 127 1.02 21.14 29.59
N GLY A 128 1.33 19.85 29.48
CA GLY A 128 0.99 18.85 30.51
C GLY A 128 -0.34 18.13 30.29
N MET A 129 -1.16 18.55 29.33
CA MET A 129 -2.36 17.78 28.97
C MET A 129 -1.96 16.44 28.35
N ASP A 130 -2.67 15.37 28.74
CA ASP A 130 -2.49 14.06 28.14
C ASP A 130 -3.33 13.91 26.87
N ASP A 131 -2.70 13.45 25.78
CA ASP A 131 -3.36 13.08 24.53
C ASP A 131 -3.80 11.61 24.62
N SER A 132 -4.83 11.35 25.42
CA SER A 132 -5.40 10.01 25.59
C SER A 132 -6.31 9.60 24.42
N ALA A 133 -6.79 10.57 23.66
CA ALA A 133 -7.62 10.36 22.47
C ALA A 133 -6.79 10.33 21.17
N ASN A 134 -5.45 10.18 21.25
CA ASN A 134 -4.59 10.05 20.10
C ASN A 134 -4.99 8.83 19.27
N LEU A 135 -5.08 9.01 17.95
CA LEU A 135 -5.47 7.96 17.01
C LEU A 135 -4.33 7.01 16.66
N MET A 136 -3.23 7.13 17.35
CA MET A 136 -2.01 6.36 17.20
C MET A 136 -1.39 6.45 15.79
N GLY A 137 -0.26 5.85 15.61
CA GLY A 137 0.46 5.76 14.34
C GLY A 137 0.82 4.31 14.02
N THR A 138 2.10 4.00 14.11
CA THR A 138 2.60 2.66 13.81
C THR A 138 3.66 2.25 14.84
N THR A 139 4.26 1.08 14.67
CA THR A 139 5.34 0.58 15.50
C THR A 139 6.48 0.01 14.64
N ARG A 140 7.62 -0.20 15.26
CA ARG A 140 8.79 -0.74 14.60
C ARG A 140 8.55 -2.13 14.02
N THR A 141 7.80 -2.98 14.71
CA THR A 141 7.61 -4.38 14.34
C THR A 141 6.35 -4.99 14.93
N LEU A 142 5.80 -5.96 14.20
CA LEU A 142 4.75 -6.89 14.64
C LEU A 142 5.32 -8.27 14.96
N ASP A 143 6.64 -8.40 15.21
CA ASP A 143 7.25 -9.69 15.56
C ASP A 143 6.56 -10.32 16.77
N ASN A 144 6.11 -11.57 16.61
CA ASN A 144 5.39 -12.32 17.63
C ASN A 144 4.03 -11.72 18.06
N VAL A 145 3.45 -10.87 17.21
CA VAL A 145 2.11 -10.31 17.46
C VAL A 145 1.05 -11.27 16.95
N ASP A 146 0.10 -11.56 17.82
CA ASP A 146 -1.12 -12.31 17.53
C ASP A 146 -2.33 -11.38 17.63
N GLY A 147 -2.71 -10.80 16.52
CA GLY A 147 -3.75 -9.80 16.45
C GLY A 147 -3.37 -8.50 17.16
N SER A 148 -4.35 -7.86 17.78
CA SER A 148 -4.16 -6.62 18.54
C SER A 148 -3.51 -6.81 19.92
N LYS A 149 -3.20 -8.05 20.29
CA LYS A 149 -2.52 -8.37 21.54
C LYS A 149 -1.03 -8.02 21.47
N HIS A 150 -0.76 -6.76 21.17
CA HIS A 150 0.57 -6.21 21.35
C HIS A 150 0.97 -6.39 22.80
N THR A 151 2.04 -7.11 23.02
CA THR A 151 2.70 -7.03 24.31
C THR A 151 3.20 -5.58 24.48
N ALA A 152 3.25 -5.10 25.71
CA ALA A 152 3.76 -3.76 26.04
C ALA A 152 5.20 -3.49 25.54
N LYS A 153 5.82 -4.47 24.87
CA LYS A 153 7.22 -4.40 24.39
C LYS A 153 7.41 -3.43 23.22
N ASP A 154 6.49 -3.41 22.27
CA ASP A 154 6.53 -2.50 21.12
C ASP A 154 5.10 -2.00 20.78
N PRO A 155 4.52 -1.12 21.65
CA PRO A 155 3.19 -0.55 21.40
C PRO A 155 3.20 0.36 20.18
N LEU A 156 2.02 0.65 19.63
CA LEU A 156 1.89 1.70 18.63
C LEU A 156 2.36 3.04 19.22
N GLU A 157 3.14 3.78 18.46
CA GLU A 157 3.56 5.14 18.82
C GLU A 157 2.41 6.13 18.63
N LYS A 158 2.40 7.24 19.37
CA LYS A 158 1.45 8.34 19.15
C LYS A 158 1.62 8.90 17.74
N GLY A 159 0.50 9.13 17.08
CA GLY A 159 0.42 9.74 15.75
C GLY A 159 0.23 11.26 15.80
N LEU A 160 0.05 11.84 14.61
CA LEU A 160 -0.15 13.29 14.43
C LEU A 160 -1.63 13.71 14.56
N LEU A 161 -2.52 12.77 14.83
CA LEU A 161 -3.97 12.96 14.81
C LEU A 161 -4.58 12.50 16.13
N SER A 162 -5.58 13.23 16.60
CA SER A 162 -6.31 12.94 17.84
C SER A 162 -7.78 13.35 17.72
N ARG A 163 -8.67 12.61 18.39
CA ARG A 163 -10.07 13.02 18.53
C ARG A 163 -10.25 14.30 19.36
N ASP A 164 -9.25 14.65 20.19
CA ASP A 164 -9.21 15.93 20.88
C ASP A 164 -8.82 17.09 19.94
N GLY A 165 -8.46 16.80 18.70
CA GLY A 165 -8.18 17.76 17.65
C GLY A 165 -6.78 18.41 17.73
N TRP A 166 -5.87 17.87 18.54
CA TRP A 166 -4.48 18.35 18.64
C TRP A 166 -3.50 17.19 18.81
N ALA A 167 -2.27 17.44 18.41
CA ALA A 167 -1.15 16.58 18.73
C ALA A 167 0.11 17.43 18.96
N ILE A 168 1.00 16.97 19.83
CA ILE A 168 2.31 17.57 20.08
C ILE A 168 3.39 16.64 19.58
N VAL A 169 4.26 17.15 18.71
CA VAL A 169 5.52 16.48 18.38
C VAL A 169 6.63 17.14 19.18
N ASP A 170 7.20 16.40 20.11
CA ASP A 170 8.34 16.82 20.91
C ASP A 170 9.64 16.48 20.17
N ASP A 171 10.30 17.52 19.67
CA ASP A 171 11.57 17.43 18.94
C ASP A 171 12.78 17.81 19.83
N THR A 172 12.54 18.08 21.11
CA THR A 172 13.52 18.61 22.07
C THR A 172 14.83 17.81 22.11
N ASN A 173 14.72 16.49 22.20
CA ASN A 173 15.86 15.58 22.34
C ASN A 173 16.20 14.81 21.06
N LYS A 174 15.67 15.24 19.91
CA LYS A 174 15.98 14.60 18.64
C LYS A 174 17.30 15.10 18.08
N TYR A 175 18.05 14.21 17.45
CA TYR A 175 19.25 14.56 16.70
C TYR A 175 18.94 15.53 15.57
N LEU A 176 19.93 16.32 15.22
CA LEU A 176 19.91 17.27 14.12
C LEU A 176 20.65 16.70 12.92
N MET A 177 20.51 17.38 11.78
CA MET A 177 21.34 17.19 10.59
C MET A 177 22.32 18.37 10.47
N ASP A 178 23.58 18.08 10.19
CA ASP A 178 24.58 19.09 9.84
C ASP A 178 24.37 19.61 8.40
N GLU A 179 25.30 20.42 7.92
CA GLU A 179 25.28 20.97 6.55
C GLU A 179 25.44 19.91 5.45
N ASN A 180 25.96 18.74 5.80
CA ASN A 180 26.09 17.58 4.90
C ASN A 180 24.93 16.57 5.04
N TRP A 181 23.89 16.94 5.76
CA TRP A 181 22.77 16.05 6.11
C TRP A 181 23.20 14.79 6.87
N TRP A 182 24.26 14.92 7.66
CA TRP A 182 24.73 13.88 8.56
C TRP A 182 24.27 14.17 10.00
N VAL A 183 24.17 13.10 10.81
CA VAL A 183 23.71 13.22 12.19
C VAL A 183 24.62 14.11 13.04
N ALA A 184 24.02 15.03 13.76
CA ALA A 184 24.69 15.92 14.69
C ALA A 184 23.92 16.01 16.01
N PRO A 185 24.61 16.06 17.16
CA PRO A 185 23.95 16.23 18.44
C PRO A 185 23.37 17.63 18.58
N ARG A 186 22.31 17.77 19.35
CA ARG A 186 21.77 19.08 19.73
C ARG A 186 22.66 19.70 20.84
N PRO A 187 23.21 20.89 20.63
CA PRO A 187 24.18 21.47 21.59
C PRO A 187 23.49 22.16 22.78
N GLN A 188 22.23 22.57 22.63
CA GLN A 188 21.55 23.37 23.65
C GLN A 188 21.17 22.51 24.87
N LYS A 189 21.30 23.08 26.06
CA LYS A 189 20.83 22.57 27.34
C LYS A 189 19.62 23.38 27.80
N GLY A 190 18.70 22.75 28.54
CA GLY A 190 17.51 23.44 29.00
C GLY A 190 16.65 23.99 27.87
N TYR A 191 16.56 23.22 26.76
CA TYR A 191 15.88 23.60 25.53
C TYR A 191 14.57 22.85 25.40
N VAL A 192 13.52 23.48 24.86
CA VAL A 192 12.25 22.88 24.49
C VAL A 192 11.98 23.20 23.03
N ASP A 193 11.57 22.21 22.24
CA ASP A 193 11.26 22.33 20.82
C ASP A 193 10.04 21.50 20.48
N TRP A 194 8.88 22.12 20.51
CA TRP A 194 7.59 21.47 20.30
C TRP A 194 6.91 21.99 19.04
N TYR A 195 6.22 21.08 18.36
CA TYR A 195 5.33 21.42 17.24
C TYR A 195 3.90 21.06 17.64
N ILE A 196 3.03 22.05 17.71
CA ILE A 196 1.61 21.83 17.93
C ILE A 196 0.88 21.74 16.60
N PHE A 197 0.18 20.63 16.41
CA PHE A 197 -0.77 20.37 15.33
C PHE A 197 -2.17 20.61 15.88
N ALA A 198 -2.78 21.77 15.63
CA ALA A 198 -4.09 22.16 16.14
C ALA A 198 -5.12 22.19 15.00
N TYR A 199 -5.39 21.02 14.42
CA TYR A 199 -6.21 20.89 13.20
C TYR A 199 -7.67 20.54 13.45
N GLY A 200 -8.09 20.34 14.72
CA GLY A 200 -9.39 19.76 14.99
C GLY A 200 -9.49 18.39 14.29
N HIS A 201 -10.59 18.16 13.60
CA HIS A 201 -10.79 16.93 12.82
C HIS A 201 -10.43 17.07 11.32
N GLN A 202 -9.63 18.06 10.95
CA GLN A 202 -9.13 18.23 9.58
C GLN A 202 -7.92 17.31 9.34
N TYR A 203 -8.08 15.99 9.50
CA TYR A 203 -7.01 15.01 9.52
C TYR A 203 -6.15 15.01 8.25
N LYS A 204 -6.78 15.01 7.07
CA LYS A 204 -6.04 15.08 5.79
C LYS A 204 -5.21 16.35 5.65
N LYS A 205 -5.68 17.48 6.17
CA LYS A 205 -4.94 18.75 6.15
C LYS A 205 -3.73 18.72 7.09
N ALA A 206 -3.87 18.11 8.28
CA ALA A 206 -2.76 17.92 9.21
C ALA A 206 -1.60 17.15 8.55
N LEU A 207 -1.89 16.06 7.83
CA LEU A 207 -0.91 15.27 7.11
C LEU A 207 -0.30 16.03 5.93
N ALA A 208 -1.11 16.76 5.17
CA ALA A 208 -0.62 17.59 4.06
C ALA A 208 0.33 18.69 4.56
N ASP A 209 0.04 19.31 5.70
CA ASP A 209 0.93 20.32 6.29
C ASP A 209 2.16 19.68 6.94
N TYR A 210 2.03 18.46 7.50
CA TYR A 210 3.17 17.68 7.96
C TYR A 210 4.18 17.40 6.84
N THR A 211 3.72 17.00 5.64
CA THR A 211 4.64 16.74 4.51
C THR A 211 5.40 17.99 4.07
N LYS A 212 4.87 19.19 4.27
CA LYS A 212 5.59 20.45 3.96
C LYS A 212 6.80 20.65 4.84
N VAL A 213 6.74 20.24 6.11
CA VAL A 213 7.81 20.43 7.10
C VAL A 213 8.71 19.21 7.26
N SER A 214 8.20 18.00 7.02
CA SER A 214 8.93 16.74 7.19
C SER A 214 9.42 16.12 5.88
N GLY A 215 9.02 16.69 4.73
CA GLY A 215 9.25 16.10 3.39
C GLY A 215 8.13 15.17 2.97
N LYS A 216 8.08 14.90 1.68
CA LYS A 216 7.07 14.02 1.06
C LYS A 216 7.47 12.54 1.17
N ALA A 217 6.48 11.65 1.18
CA ALA A 217 6.70 10.23 0.95
C ALA A 217 7.01 10.02 -0.55
N PRO A 218 8.21 9.53 -0.93
CA PRO A 218 8.56 9.34 -2.34
C PRO A 218 7.64 8.33 -3.02
N LEU A 219 7.38 8.54 -4.32
CA LEU A 219 6.64 7.57 -5.14
C LEU A 219 7.57 6.39 -5.48
N PRO A 220 7.25 5.15 -5.06
CA PRO A 220 8.06 3.98 -5.37
C PRO A 220 8.03 3.63 -6.87
N PRO A 221 8.97 2.84 -7.41
CA PRO A 221 8.87 2.29 -8.74
C PRO A 221 7.57 1.50 -8.94
N ARG A 222 6.93 1.62 -10.11
CA ARG A 222 5.64 0.93 -10.40
C ARG A 222 5.69 -0.57 -10.16
N GLN A 223 6.81 -1.21 -10.44
CA GLN A 223 7.00 -2.66 -10.29
C GLN A 223 6.88 -3.13 -8.84
N THR A 224 7.11 -2.26 -7.86
CA THR A 224 6.97 -2.59 -6.43
C THR A 224 5.52 -2.91 -6.01
N PHE A 225 4.53 -2.54 -6.81
CA PHE A 225 3.12 -2.86 -6.55
C PHE A 225 2.67 -4.21 -7.09
N GLY A 226 3.56 -4.97 -7.76
CA GLY A 226 3.35 -6.36 -8.16
C GLY A 226 3.51 -7.35 -7.00
N TYR A 227 3.61 -8.63 -7.34
CA TYR A 227 3.79 -9.69 -6.36
C TYR A 227 5.28 -9.88 -6.02
N TRP A 228 5.57 -9.95 -4.72
CA TRP A 228 6.88 -10.21 -4.15
C TRP A 228 6.90 -11.63 -3.59
N TRP A 229 7.71 -12.49 -4.18
CA TRP A 229 7.95 -13.81 -3.65
C TRP A 229 9.14 -13.79 -2.70
N SER A 230 8.98 -14.36 -1.51
CA SER A 230 9.99 -14.49 -0.47
C SER A 230 9.69 -15.68 0.43
N ARG A 231 10.73 -16.33 0.97
CA ARG A 231 10.61 -17.32 2.03
C ARG A 231 11.91 -17.42 2.81
N TYR A 232 11.83 -17.54 4.13
CA TYR A 232 12.95 -17.91 4.95
C TYR A 232 13.25 -19.41 4.76
N TRP A 233 14.21 -19.74 3.90
CA TRP A 233 14.63 -21.09 3.58
C TRP A 233 15.95 -21.08 2.80
N GLN A 234 16.77 -22.15 2.96
CA GLN A 234 18.00 -22.34 2.21
C GLN A 234 17.71 -22.85 0.78
N TYR A 235 17.46 -21.93 -0.14
CA TYR A 235 17.28 -22.24 -1.54
C TYR A 235 18.57 -22.09 -2.31
N SER A 236 18.83 -23.00 -3.25
CA SER A 236 19.77 -22.76 -4.33
C SER A 236 19.19 -21.85 -5.40
N ASP A 237 20.04 -21.27 -6.22
CA ASP A 237 19.65 -20.46 -7.38
C ASP A 237 18.75 -21.23 -8.37
N SER A 238 19.02 -22.53 -8.55
CA SER A 238 18.22 -23.41 -9.42
C SER A 238 16.82 -23.67 -8.85
N GLU A 239 16.69 -23.91 -7.53
CA GLU A 239 15.38 -24.09 -6.89
C GLU A 239 14.53 -22.81 -6.97
N LEU A 240 15.15 -21.63 -6.81
CA LEU A 240 14.45 -20.36 -6.98
C LEU A 240 13.91 -20.19 -8.41
N LYS A 241 14.72 -20.56 -9.42
CA LYS A 241 14.29 -20.56 -10.82
C LYS A 241 13.10 -21.47 -11.06
N ASP A 242 13.18 -22.72 -10.55
CA ASP A 242 12.10 -23.70 -10.67
C ASP A 242 10.78 -23.21 -10.01
N ILE A 243 10.86 -22.54 -8.86
CA ILE A 243 9.69 -21.96 -8.18
C ILE A 243 9.04 -20.87 -9.03
N ILE A 244 9.85 -19.94 -9.54
CA ILE A 244 9.34 -18.84 -10.37
C ILE A 244 8.71 -19.37 -11.65
N ASP A 245 9.37 -20.32 -12.32
CA ASP A 245 8.85 -20.94 -13.54
C ASP A 245 7.53 -21.69 -13.27
N ARG A 246 7.45 -22.38 -12.13
CA ARG A 246 6.21 -23.07 -11.75
C ARG A 246 5.07 -22.11 -11.42
N LEU A 247 5.32 -21.00 -10.70
CA LEU A 247 4.31 -19.96 -10.47
C LEU A 247 3.75 -19.45 -11.80
N ARG A 248 4.63 -19.14 -12.74
CA ARG A 248 4.24 -18.66 -14.07
C ARG A 248 3.49 -19.70 -14.89
N SER A 249 3.87 -20.97 -14.78
CA SER A 249 3.20 -22.07 -15.51
C SER A 249 1.73 -22.26 -15.09
N ILE A 250 1.37 -21.81 -13.89
CA ILE A 250 -0.01 -21.80 -13.39
C ILE A 250 -0.63 -20.39 -13.40
N ASP A 251 -0.09 -19.52 -14.23
CA ASP A 251 -0.57 -18.15 -14.49
C ASP A 251 -0.48 -17.20 -13.29
N ILE A 252 0.42 -17.43 -12.35
CA ILE A 252 0.69 -16.50 -11.24
C ILE A 252 1.86 -15.59 -11.62
N PRO A 253 1.64 -14.26 -11.69
CA PRO A 253 2.69 -13.29 -11.97
C PRO A 253 3.63 -13.12 -10.78
N VAL A 254 4.90 -12.77 -11.06
CA VAL A 254 5.89 -12.38 -10.06
C VAL A 254 6.73 -11.23 -10.62
N ASP A 255 6.92 -10.17 -9.85
CA ASP A 255 7.74 -9.01 -10.23
C ASP A 255 8.99 -8.84 -9.36
N ILE A 256 8.97 -9.33 -8.12
CA ILE A 256 10.10 -9.18 -7.20
C ILE A 256 10.43 -10.53 -6.56
N LEU A 257 11.71 -10.88 -6.61
CA LEU A 257 12.29 -12.04 -5.95
C LEU A 257 13.15 -11.55 -4.78
N ILE A 258 12.78 -11.92 -3.56
CA ILE A 258 13.61 -11.71 -2.37
C ILE A 258 14.33 -13.00 -2.04
N ILE A 259 15.63 -12.92 -1.79
CA ILE A 259 16.46 -13.98 -1.28
C ILE A 259 16.80 -13.66 0.16
N ASP A 260 16.35 -14.52 1.07
CA ASP A 260 16.56 -14.35 2.50
C ASP A 260 17.99 -14.67 2.90
N MET A 261 18.34 -14.52 4.17
CA MET A 261 19.69 -14.46 4.71
C MET A 261 20.62 -15.63 4.29
N ASP A 262 20.07 -16.76 3.90
CA ASP A 262 20.87 -17.90 3.41
C ASP A 262 21.58 -17.66 2.05
N TRP A 263 21.47 -16.45 1.46
CA TRP A 263 22.28 -16.07 0.29
C TRP A 263 23.76 -15.91 0.65
N HIS A 264 24.06 -15.56 1.89
CA HIS A 264 25.42 -15.47 2.41
C HIS A 264 25.73 -16.64 3.35
N GLU A 265 27.00 -16.82 3.69
CA GLU A 265 27.42 -17.77 4.70
C GLU A 265 26.76 -17.44 6.04
N THR A 266 25.94 -18.38 6.55
CA THR A 266 25.13 -18.23 7.77
C THR A 266 25.50 -19.26 8.83
N TRP A 267 24.46 -19.78 9.53
CA TRP A 267 24.61 -20.87 10.50
C TRP A 267 25.27 -22.11 9.88
N GLY A 268 26.17 -22.73 10.59
CA GLY A 268 26.91 -23.88 10.11
C GLY A 268 28.32 -23.55 9.64
N LEU A 269 28.71 -22.28 9.70
CA LEU A 269 30.10 -21.98 9.90
C LEU A 269 30.45 -22.63 11.23
N ASP A 270 31.21 -23.74 11.20
CA ASP A 270 31.75 -24.43 12.39
C ASP A 270 32.69 -23.48 13.15
N LYS A 271 32.11 -22.43 13.73
CA LYS A 271 32.83 -21.41 14.48
C LYS A 271 32.42 -21.49 15.93
N ASP A 272 33.35 -21.87 16.74
CA ASP A 272 33.34 -21.76 18.19
C ASP A 272 34.41 -20.74 18.59
N PRO A 273 34.05 -19.59 19.21
CA PRO A 273 32.78 -19.27 19.80
C PRO A 273 31.74 -18.78 18.77
N GLU A 274 30.43 -18.97 19.05
CA GLU A 274 29.31 -18.45 18.25
C GLU A 274 29.23 -16.91 18.27
N LEU A 275 29.98 -16.25 19.15
CA LEU A 275 30.01 -14.81 19.33
C LEU A 275 31.39 -14.24 19.02
N ASP A 276 31.42 -13.06 18.41
CA ASP A 276 32.65 -12.31 18.24
C ASP A 276 33.09 -11.61 19.54
N GLU A 277 34.25 -10.92 19.52
CA GLU A 277 34.80 -10.20 20.65
C GLU A 277 33.93 -9.06 21.17
N TYR A 278 32.89 -8.67 20.45
CA TYR A 278 31.92 -7.68 20.86
C TYR A 278 30.57 -8.31 21.29
N GLY A 279 30.52 -9.62 21.40
CA GLY A 279 29.33 -10.37 21.79
C GLY A 279 28.25 -10.43 20.71
N GLN A 280 28.63 -10.26 19.42
CA GLN A 280 27.72 -10.35 18.30
C GLN A 280 27.74 -11.77 17.71
N ARG A 281 26.59 -12.25 17.29
CA ARG A 281 26.46 -13.60 16.75
C ARG A 281 27.09 -13.72 15.36
N ILE A 282 28.07 -14.62 15.23
CA ILE A 282 28.74 -14.88 13.94
C ILE A 282 27.79 -15.60 12.98
N GLY A 283 27.80 -15.21 11.70
CA GLY A 283 26.95 -15.80 10.65
C GLY A 283 25.51 -15.29 10.62
N TRP A 284 25.09 -14.41 11.55
CA TRP A 284 23.82 -13.70 11.43
C TRP A 284 23.91 -12.53 10.45
N THR A 285 24.94 -11.72 10.58
CA THR A 285 25.38 -10.77 9.56
C THR A 285 26.32 -11.49 8.61
N GLY A 286 26.18 -11.24 7.31
CA GLY A 286 27.11 -11.79 6.32
C GLY A 286 27.03 -11.06 4.98
N TYR A 287 28.16 -11.12 4.23
CA TYR A 287 28.33 -10.46 2.94
C TYR A 287 29.07 -11.35 1.92
N THR A 288 29.48 -12.54 2.34
CA THR A 288 30.15 -13.53 1.50
C THR A 288 29.13 -14.52 0.98
N TRP A 289 29.04 -14.65 -0.33
CA TRP A 289 28.10 -15.57 -0.97
C TRP A 289 28.25 -17.02 -0.51
N GLN A 290 27.14 -17.67 -0.18
CA GLN A 290 27.08 -19.11 0.03
C GLN A 290 27.22 -19.81 -1.33
N LYS A 291 28.49 -20.18 -1.67
CA LYS A 291 28.83 -20.66 -3.01
C LYS A 291 28.17 -22.01 -3.37
N GLU A 292 27.81 -22.83 -2.37
CA GLU A 292 27.06 -24.08 -2.61
C GLU A 292 25.65 -23.82 -3.12
N LEU A 293 25.03 -22.77 -2.66
CA LEU A 293 23.68 -22.36 -3.07
C LEU A 293 23.69 -21.42 -4.28
N PHE A 294 24.65 -20.52 -4.32
CA PHE A 294 24.80 -19.49 -5.34
C PHE A 294 26.20 -19.52 -5.97
N PRO A 295 26.48 -20.51 -6.82
CA PRO A 295 27.84 -20.66 -7.41
C PRO A 295 28.20 -19.52 -8.37
N ALA A 296 27.22 -18.85 -8.97
CA ALA A 296 27.40 -17.77 -9.94
C ALA A 296 26.34 -16.67 -9.78
N PRO A 297 26.44 -15.82 -8.73
CA PRO A 297 25.42 -14.81 -8.42
C PRO A 297 25.08 -13.87 -9.57
N GLU A 298 26.07 -13.42 -10.34
CA GLU A 298 25.87 -12.53 -11.49
C GLU A 298 25.00 -13.17 -12.59
N GLN A 299 25.15 -14.50 -12.80
CA GLN A 299 24.31 -15.22 -13.76
C GLN A 299 22.87 -15.37 -13.24
N MET A 300 22.71 -15.59 -11.94
CA MET A 300 21.39 -15.63 -11.32
C MET A 300 20.67 -14.28 -11.46
N PHE A 301 21.33 -13.16 -11.17
CA PHE A 301 20.74 -11.83 -11.34
C PHE A 301 20.44 -11.54 -12.82
N THR A 302 21.32 -11.91 -13.73
CA THR A 302 21.06 -11.77 -15.18
C THR A 302 19.80 -12.52 -15.57
N TRP A 303 19.66 -13.79 -15.13
CA TRP A 303 18.45 -14.57 -15.36
C TRP A 303 17.20 -13.87 -14.78
N ALA A 304 17.27 -13.37 -13.54
CA ALA A 304 16.14 -12.68 -12.91
C ALA A 304 15.71 -11.43 -13.71
N HIS A 305 16.67 -10.61 -14.14
CA HIS A 305 16.41 -9.42 -14.94
C HIS A 305 15.86 -9.73 -16.33
N ASP A 306 16.38 -10.79 -17.00
CA ASP A 306 15.85 -11.28 -18.27
C ASP A 306 14.43 -11.81 -18.12
N ALA A 307 14.16 -12.47 -16.99
CA ALA A 307 12.82 -12.88 -16.60
C ALA A 307 11.89 -11.70 -16.18
N GLY A 308 12.37 -10.47 -16.14
CA GLY A 308 11.61 -9.28 -15.80
C GLY A 308 11.43 -9.04 -14.30
N LEU A 309 12.17 -9.76 -13.46
CA LEU A 309 12.14 -9.60 -12.00
C LEU A 309 13.07 -8.47 -11.54
N LYS A 310 12.76 -7.88 -10.41
CA LYS A 310 13.73 -7.19 -9.54
C LYS A 310 14.11 -8.11 -8.40
N THR A 311 15.31 -7.92 -7.88
CA THR A 311 15.88 -8.75 -6.81
C THR A 311 16.19 -7.94 -5.58
N ALA A 312 16.02 -8.56 -4.41
CA ALA A 312 16.47 -8.05 -3.14
C ALA A 312 17.17 -9.12 -2.32
N LEU A 313 18.21 -8.72 -1.62
CA LEU A 313 18.87 -9.53 -0.62
C LEU A 313 18.49 -9.05 0.78
N ASN A 314 18.15 -9.99 1.66
CA ASN A 314 17.94 -9.72 3.08
C ASN A 314 19.29 -9.36 3.74
N LEU A 315 19.26 -8.40 4.66
CA LEU A 315 20.49 -7.88 5.29
C LEU A 315 20.27 -7.59 6.77
N HIS A 316 21.18 -8.14 7.60
CA HIS A 316 21.26 -7.93 9.05
C HIS A 316 22.63 -7.33 9.42
N PRO A 317 22.85 -6.04 9.35
CA PRO A 317 24.21 -5.47 9.42
C PRO A 317 24.80 -5.35 10.83
N ALA A 318 24.06 -5.71 11.88
CA ALA A 318 24.39 -5.38 13.27
C ALA A 318 25.74 -5.94 13.79
N SER A 319 26.25 -7.06 13.27
CA SER A 319 27.51 -7.64 13.70
C SER A 319 28.74 -6.99 13.03
N GLY A 320 28.53 -5.95 12.22
CA GLY A 320 29.61 -5.25 11.53
C GLY A 320 30.30 -6.11 10.47
N ILE A 321 31.62 -6.03 10.34
CA ILE A 321 32.39 -6.77 9.32
C ILE A 321 33.29 -7.79 10.00
N GLN A 322 33.09 -9.06 9.69
CA GLN A 322 33.83 -10.16 10.30
C GLN A 322 35.10 -10.52 9.51
N PRO A 323 36.18 -10.99 10.17
CA PRO A 323 37.46 -11.31 9.49
C PRO A 323 37.40 -12.39 8.41
N TYR A 324 36.37 -13.23 8.44
CA TYR A 324 36.21 -14.32 7.43
C TYR A 324 35.54 -13.83 6.15
N GLU A 325 34.95 -12.63 6.15
CA GLU A 325 34.23 -12.09 4.99
C GLU A 325 35.18 -11.79 3.82
N GLU A 326 34.81 -12.15 2.61
CA GLU A 326 35.58 -11.81 1.40
C GLU A 326 35.79 -10.28 1.24
N CYS A 327 34.95 -9.47 1.84
CA CYS A 327 35.04 -8.01 1.80
C CYS A 327 35.94 -7.41 2.90
N TYR A 328 36.38 -8.21 3.90
CA TYR A 328 37.04 -7.71 5.12
C TYR A 328 38.26 -6.85 4.83
N ASP A 329 39.25 -7.36 4.09
CA ASP A 329 40.50 -6.64 3.81
C ASP A 329 40.23 -5.34 3.03
N ARG A 330 39.29 -5.39 2.08
CA ARG A 330 38.89 -4.23 1.28
C ARG A 330 38.21 -3.17 2.17
N PHE A 331 37.33 -3.60 3.06
CA PHE A 331 36.66 -2.71 4.02
C PHE A 331 37.68 -2.10 5.00
N CYS A 332 38.55 -2.93 5.60
CA CYS A 332 39.57 -2.46 6.54
C CYS A 332 40.51 -1.42 5.94
N LYS A 333 40.88 -1.60 4.68
CA LYS A 333 41.70 -0.64 3.93
C LYS A 333 40.95 0.69 3.70
N GLU A 334 39.69 0.64 3.26
CA GLU A 334 38.88 1.82 2.97
C GLU A 334 38.54 2.60 4.25
N TYR A 335 38.17 1.89 5.32
CA TYR A 335 37.86 2.47 6.62
C TYR A 335 39.12 2.93 7.38
N GLY A 336 40.29 2.28 7.12
CA GLY A 336 41.53 2.50 7.88
C GLY A 336 41.49 1.80 9.24
N TRP A 337 41.01 0.57 9.30
CA TRP A 337 41.00 -0.26 10.50
C TRP A 337 42.41 -0.69 10.88
N ASP A 338 42.79 -0.49 12.15
CA ASP A 338 44.16 -0.68 12.67
C ASP A 338 44.33 -1.96 13.50
N GLN A 339 43.32 -2.82 13.58
CA GLN A 339 43.35 -4.08 14.33
C GLN A 339 43.11 -5.29 13.38
N PRO A 340 44.11 -5.68 12.59
CA PRO A 340 43.98 -6.78 11.63
C PRO A 340 43.52 -8.08 12.30
N GLY A 341 42.61 -8.81 11.64
CA GLY A 341 42.07 -10.08 12.13
C GLY A 341 41.04 -9.96 13.25
N LYS A 342 40.66 -8.76 13.64
CA LYS A 342 39.53 -8.54 14.55
C LYS A 342 38.30 -8.01 13.80
N SER A 343 37.12 -8.37 14.32
CA SER A 343 35.84 -7.86 13.79
C SER A 343 35.79 -6.33 13.85
N VAL A 344 35.20 -5.72 12.80
CA VAL A 344 34.96 -4.27 12.79
C VAL A 344 33.54 -4.01 13.26
N PRO A 345 33.36 -3.33 14.41
CA PRO A 345 32.01 -3.10 14.94
C PRO A 345 31.13 -2.26 13.99
N PHE A 346 29.82 -2.51 14.04
CA PHE A 346 28.85 -1.72 13.32
C PHE A 346 28.78 -0.28 13.80
N LYS A 347 29.01 0.69 12.91
CA LYS A 347 29.05 2.12 13.17
C LYS A 347 28.45 2.95 12.04
N ILE A 348 27.23 2.63 11.61
CA ILE A 348 26.59 3.29 10.46
C ILE A 348 26.39 4.81 10.65
N ASP A 349 26.43 5.29 11.87
CA ASP A 349 26.34 6.70 12.23
C ASP A 349 27.69 7.45 12.16
N GLU A 350 28.80 6.75 11.92
CA GLU A 350 30.09 7.33 11.57
C GLU A 350 30.23 7.43 10.05
N LYS A 351 30.33 8.64 9.49
CA LYS A 351 30.36 8.88 8.04
C LYS A 351 31.44 8.07 7.32
N LYS A 352 32.65 8.04 7.88
CA LYS A 352 33.77 7.30 7.30
C LYS A 352 33.50 5.79 7.24
N TRP A 353 32.86 5.25 8.28
CA TRP A 353 32.46 3.84 8.32
C TRP A 353 31.37 3.55 7.26
N ALA A 354 30.37 4.43 7.17
CA ALA A 354 29.28 4.29 6.19
C ALA A 354 29.79 4.37 4.74
N ASP A 355 30.71 5.29 4.46
CA ASP A 355 31.34 5.43 3.13
C ASP A 355 32.15 4.17 2.75
N ALA A 356 32.93 3.64 3.69
CA ALA A 356 33.70 2.42 3.51
C ALA A 356 32.76 1.22 3.32
N TYR A 357 31.66 1.14 4.09
CA TYR A 357 30.68 0.08 4.01
C TYR A 357 30.00 0.05 2.65
N TYR A 358 29.58 1.21 2.17
CA TYR A 358 28.98 1.27 0.84
C TYR A 358 29.98 0.84 -0.24
N LYS A 359 31.17 1.45 -0.30
CA LYS A 359 32.15 1.21 -1.35
C LYS A 359 32.73 -0.23 -1.35
N ALA A 360 33.02 -0.75 -0.17
CA ALA A 360 33.75 -1.99 -0.02
C ALA A 360 32.85 -3.22 0.15
N VAL A 361 31.58 -3.04 0.54
CA VAL A 361 30.68 -4.15 0.86
C VAL A 361 29.45 -4.13 -0.05
N LEU A 362 28.63 -3.08 0.01
CA LEU A 362 27.33 -3.06 -0.66
C LEU A 362 27.43 -2.88 -2.17
N GLN A 363 28.16 -1.86 -2.63
CA GLN A 363 28.27 -1.54 -4.05
C GLN A 363 28.81 -2.71 -4.92
N PRO A 364 29.80 -3.50 -4.50
CA PRO A 364 30.22 -4.67 -5.25
C PRO A 364 29.10 -5.70 -5.48
N ILE A 365 28.21 -5.90 -4.50
CA ILE A 365 27.07 -6.81 -4.61
C ILE A 365 25.98 -6.21 -5.51
N GLU A 366 25.73 -4.91 -5.40
CA GLU A 366 24.81 -4.17 -6.29
C GLU A 366 25.28 -4.24 -7.75
N LEU A 367 26.57 -4.12 -8.00
CA LEU A 367 27.17 -4.23 -9.33
C LEU A 367 27.09 -5.66 -9.92
N GLN A 368 26.94 -6.69 -9.08
CA GLN A 368 26.61 -8.04 -9.52
C GLN A 368 25.17 -8.17 -10.01
N GLY A 369 24.26 -7.27 -9.57
CA GLY A 369 22.88 -7.20 -10.05
C GLY A 369 21.80 -7.10 -8.97
N ASN A 370 22.14 -6.99 -7.68
CA ASN A 370 21.13 -6.75 -6.66
C ASN A 370 20.47 -5.37 -6.85
N ASP A 371 19.14 -5.33 -6.99
CA ASP A 371 18.40 -4.08 -7.28
C ASP A 371 18.18 -3.21 -6.04
N PHE A 372 17.96 -3.84 -4.88
CA PHE A 372 17.71 -3.12 -3.61
C PHE A 372 17.95 -4.02 -2.40
N TRP A 373 17.93 -3.43 -1.19
CA TRP A 373 18.18 -4.13 0.05
C TRP A 373 16.90 -4.28 0.88
N TRP A 374 16.76 -5.44 1.52
CA TRP A 374 15.84 -5.65 2.61
C TRP A 374 16.60 -5.53 3.93
N LEU A 375 16.43 -4.38 4.61
CA LEU A 375 17.01 -4.11 5.92
C LEU A 375 16.10 -4.69 6.99
N ASP A 376 16.43 -5.86 7.46
CA ASP A 376 15.65 -6.56 8.45
C ASP A 376 16.10 -6.20 9.87
N TRP A 377 15.50 -6.83 10.84
CA TRP A 377 15.73 -6.70 12.27
C TRP A 377 17.19 -6.98 12.63
N GLN A 378 17.62 -7.01 13.85
CA GLN A 378 18.91 -7.41 14.39
C GLN A 378 19.95 -6.29 14.58
N GLN A 379 19.62 -5.06 14.34
CA GLN A 379 20.35 -3.93 14.90
C GLN A 379 19.71 -3.48 16.22
N TRP A 380 20.49 -2.93 17.12
CA TRP A 380 19.93 -2.37 18.36
C TRP A 380 18.92 -1.28 18.06
N LYS A 381 17.99 -1.06 18.98
CA LYS A 381 16.97 -0.02 18.85
C LYS A 381 17.62 1.38 18.67
N GLU A 382 18.70 1.63 19.40
CA GLU A 382 19.46 2.89 19.33
C GLU A 382 20.94 2.61 19.03
N SER A 383 21.61 3.63 18.47
CA SER A 383 23.06 3.58 18.28
C SER A 383 23.80 3.42 19.60
N LYS A 384 24.83 2.59 19.62
CA LYS A 384 25.74 2.43 20.78
C LYS A 384 26.66 3.65 20.95
N TYR A 385 26.86 4.43 19.89
CA TYR A 385 27.80 5.57 19.88
C TYR A 385 27.07 6.91 19.97
N ASN A 386 25.80 6.97 19.56
CA ASN A 386 24.93 8.12 19.65
C ASN A 386 23.62 7.73 20.36
N PRO A 387 23.57 7.63 21.70
CA PRO A 387 22.39 7.23 22.47
C PRO A 387 21.18 8.13 22.14
N GLY A 388 20.00 7.51 21.91
CA GLY A 388 18.80 8.21 21.48
C GLY A 388 18.64 8.33 19.96
N LEU A 389 19.68 8.00 19.17
CA LEU A 389 19.56 7.88 17.71
C LEU A 389 19.01 6.51 17.34
N SER A 390 17.83 6.47 16.70
CA SER A 390 17.28 5.22 16.16
C SER A 390 18.18 4.65 15.07
N ASN A 391 18.71 3.44 15.28
CA ASN A 391 19.50 2.74 14.26
C ASN A 391 18.66 2.45 13.01
N THR A 392 17.40 2.08 13.18
CA THR A 392 16.51 1.82 12.05
C THR A 392 16.30 3.05 11.20
N PHE A 393 16.00 4.19 11.83
CA PHE A 393 15.87 5.45 11.09
C PHE A 393 17.16 5.80 10.34
N TRP A 394 18.29 5.68 11.02
CA TRP A 394 19.58 6.10 10.46
C TRP A 394 20.05 5.18 9.33
N LEU A 395 19.85 3.87 9.46
CA LEU A 395 20.09 2.92 8.36
C LEU A 395 19.24 3.27 7.13
N ASN A 396 17.96 3.51 7.33
CA ASN A 396 17.05 3.86 6.23
C ASN A 396 17.51 5.14 5.53
N HIS A 397 17.90 6.16 6.31
CA HIS A 397 18.44 7.41 5.80
C HIS A 397 19.70 7.20 4.95
N VAL A 398 20.68 6.47 5.48
CA VAL A 398 21.96 6.24 4.80
C VAL A 398 21.75 5.43 3.52
N PHE A 399 21.09 4.27 3.58
CA PHE A 399 20.90 3.40 2.42
C PHE A 399 20.10 4.08 1.32
N TYR A 400 19.01 4.77 1.66
CA TYR A 400 18.19 5.46 0.69
C TYR A 400 18.97 6.56 -0.05
N ASN A 401 19.73 7.36 0.67
CA ASN A 401 20.47 8.47 0.07
C ASN A 401 21.68 7.97 -0.74
N TYR A 402 22.38 6.94 -0.31
CA TYR A 402 23.43 6.31 -1.14
C TYR A 402 22.85 5.76 -2.45
N ALA A 403 21.73 5.04 -2.40
CA ALA A 403 21.06 4.57 -3.61
C ALA A 403 20.65 5.72 -4.53
N LYS A 404 20.09 6.81 -3.96
CA LYS A 404 19.68 8.00 -4.70
C LYS A 404 20.84 8.70 -5.41
N GLU A 405 21.99 8.78 -4.78
CA GLU A 405 23.18 9.46 -5.32
C GLU A 405 23.90 8.60 -6.35
N ASN A 406 24.01 7.30 -6.10
CA ASN A 406 24.79 6.41 -6.95
C ASN A 406 24.01 5.91 -8.18
N TYR A 407 22.67 5.94 -8.11
CA TYR A 407 21.79 5.55 -9.23
C TYR A 407 20.82 6.68 -9.59
N PRO A 408 21.31 7.85 -10.04
CA PRO A 408 20.48 9.06 -10.22
C PRO A 408 19.39 8.92 -11.30
N GLY A 409 19.48 7.89 -12.16
CA GLY A 409 18.45 7.58 -13.17
C GLY A 409 17.30 6.74 -12.65
N LEU A 410 17.38 6.21 -11.41
CA LEU A 410 16.42 5.29 -10.84
C LEU A 410 15.82 5.84 -9.54
N ARG A 411 14.57 5.53 -9.26
CA ARG A 411 13.97 5.79 -7.95
C ARG A 411 14.60 4.88 -6.91
N PRO A 412 15.22 5.45 -5.88
CA PRO A 412 15.70 4.65 -4.76
C PRO A 412 14.52 4.11 -3.97
N PHE A 413 14.64 2.90 -3.47
CA PHE A 413 13.73 2.31 -2.51
C PHE A 413 14.43 1.24 -1.69
N LEU A 414 13.90 0.98 -0.51
CA LEU A 414 14.38 -0.01 0.44
C LEU A 414 13.18 -0.82 0.92
N TYR A 415 13.43 -1.99 1.45
CA TYR A 415 12.46 -2.71 2.25
C TYR A 415 12.96 -2.78 3.69
N HIS A 416 12.31 -2.07 4.63
CA HIS A 416 12.86 -1.78 5.94
C HIS A 416 11.77 -1.65 7.01
N ARG A 417 12.18 -1.46 8.28
CA ARG A 417 11.25 -1.28 9.41
C ARG A 417 11.06 0.20 9.75
N TRP A 418 10.00 0.52 10.50
CA TRP A 418 9.72 1.86 11.02
C TRP A 418 10.79 2.29 12.03
N GLY A 419 11.32 3.49 11.87
CA GLY A 419 12.36 4.08 12.70
C GLY A 419 11.95 5.38 13.44
N GLY A 420 10.66 5.75 13.40
CA GLY A 420 10.15 6.99 14.00
C GLY A 420 9.70 8.03 12.96
N LEU A 421 9.12 9.13 13.43
CA LEU A 421 8.64 10.21 12.58
C LEU A 421 9.73 10.73 11.64
N GLY A 422 9.39 10.87 10.36
CA GLY A 422 10.32 11.18 9.28
C GLY A 422 10.71 9.96 8.43
N SER A 423 10.50 8.72 8.90
CA SER A 423 10.83 7.50 8.14
C SER A 423 10.00 7.32 6.86
N HIS A 424 8.87 8.01 6.72
CA HIS A 424 8.06 8.02 5.49
C HIS A 424 8.84 8.51 4.25
N ARG A 425 9.95 9.22 4.44
CA ARG A 425 10.85 9.64 3.37
C ARG A 425 11.63 8.49 2.72
N TYR A 426 11.60 7.31 3.30
CA TYR A 426 12.36 6.13 2.87
C TYR A 426 11.39 4.96 2.66
N PRO A 427 10.68 4.86 1.52
CA PRO A 427 9.82 3.71 1.27
C PRO A 427 10.68 2.47 0.93
N LEU A 428 10.28 1.25 1.24
CA LEU A 428 8.99 0.72 1.66
C LEU A 428 9.10 0.08 3.06
N GLY A 429 7.97 -0.07 3.78
CA GLY A 429 7.97 -0.64 5.11
C GLY A 429 7.83 -2.16 5.16
N PHE A 430 8.51 -2.82 6.11
CA PHE A 430 8.34 -4.23 6.48
C PHE A 430 7.75 -4.34 7.89
N SER A 431 6.58 -4.96 8.02
CA SER A 431 5.85 -4.99 9.30
C SER A 431 6.38 -6.01 10.30
N GLY A 432 7.18 -6.99 9.88
CA GLY A 432 7.77 -8.01 10.76
C GLY A 432 7.02 -9.34 10.76
N ASP A 433 7.43 -10.21 11.69
CA ASP A 433 7.13 -11.64 11.76
C ASP A 433 5.88 -11.90 12.60
N THR A 434 4.69 -11.64 12.06
CA THR A 434 3.42 -11.88 12.75
C THR A 434 3.13 -13.38 12.94
N ILE A 435 2.30 -13.70 13.92
CA ILE A 435 1.82 -15.09 14.15
C ILE A 435 0.77 -15.44 13.09
N ILE A 436 0.74 -16.71 12.68
CA ILE A 436 -0.16 -17.24 11.65
C ILE A 436 -1.53 -17.56 12.26
N THR A 437 -2.40 -16.56 12.42
CA THR A 437 -3.75 -16.71 13.02
C THR A 437 -4.79 -15.89 12.27
N TRP A 438 -6.07 -16.12 12.55
CA TRP A 438 -7.18 -15.31 12.08
C TRP A 438 -7.15 -13.92 12.73
N GLU A 439 -6.77 -13.84 13.98
CA GLU A 439 -6.65 -12.61 14.76
C GLU A 439 -5.56 -11.69 14.19
N SER A 440 -4.46 -12.29 13.72
CA SER A 440 -3.42 -11.52 13.01
C SER A 440 -3.94 -10.95 11.69
N LEU A 441 -4.73 -11.72 10.92
CA LEU A 441 -5.37 -11.21 9.72
C LEU A 441 -6.37 -10.09 10.04
N GLU A 442 -7.17 -10.26 11.10
CA GLU A 442 -8.13 -9.25 11.55
C GLU A 442 -7.47 -7.90 11.86
N TYR A 443 -6.28 -7.94 12.44
CA TYR A 443 -5.55 -6.74 12.87
C TYR A 443 -4.84 -6.01 11.72
N GLN A 444 -4.48 -6.68 10.63
CA GLN A 444 -3.71 -6.07 9.54
C GLN A 444 -4.36 -4.81 8.93
N PRO A 445 -5.67 -4.76 8.66
CA PRO A 445 -6.31 -3.53 8.15
C PRO A 445 -6.18 -2.34 9.10
N GLU A 446 -6.44 -2.54 10.41
CA GLU A 446 -6.29 -1.49 11.43
C GLU A 446 -4.84 -0.98 11.46
N PHE A 447 -3.87 -1.89 11.57
CA PHE A 447 -2.44 -1.55 11.60
C PHE A 447 -2.01 -0.78 10.35
N THR A 448 -2.41 -1.25 9.17
CA THR A 448 -2.06 -0.60 7.90
C THR A 448 -2.68 0.78 7.77
N ALA A 449 -3.95 0.92 8.14
CA ALA A 449 -4.66 2.19 8.05
C ALA A 449 -4.16 3.22 9.07
N THR A 450 -3.89 2.83 10.33
CA THR A 450 -3.40 3.77 11.35
C THR A 450 -1.98 4.27 11.08
N SER A 451 -1.17 3.53 10.32
CA SER A 451 0.16 4.01 9.90
C SER A 451 0.08 5.27 9.02
N ALA A 452 -1.06 5.51 8.36
CA ALA A 452 -1.33 6.75 7.65
C ALA A 452 -1.30 7.99 8.56
N ASN A 453 -1.62 7.84 9.85
CA ASN A 453 -1.60 8.93 10.84
C ASN A 453 -0.19 9.53 11.09
N VAL A 454 0.85 8.87 10.58
CA VAL A 454 2.24 9.33 10.58
C VAL A 454 2.84 9.39 9.17
N ASN A 455 1.97 9.38 8.15
CA ASN A 455 2.32 9.38 6.72
C ASN A 455 3.17 8.18 6.28
N TYR A 456 3.17 7.05 7.02
CA TYR A 456 3.93 5.84 6.69
C TYR A 456 3.05 4.83 5.94
N GLY A 457 2.70 5.17 4.69
CA GLY A 457 1.64 4.53 3.91
C GLY A 457 2.04 3.29 3.09
N TYR A 458 3.28 2.79 3.18
CA TYR A 458 3.76 1.69 2.34
C TYR A 458 4.19 0.46 3.15
N TRP A 459 3.31 -0.06 4.00
CA TRP A 459 3.58 -1.31 4.71
C TRP A 459 3.49 -2.53 3.80
N GLY A 460 4.52 -3.41 3.87
CA GLY A 460 4.52 -4.76 3.34
C GLY A 460 4.34 -5.76 4.46
N HIS A 461 3.26 -6.52 4.42
CA HIS A 461 2.98 -7.58 5.37
C HIS A 461 3.41 -8.93 4.82
N ASP A 462 3.76 -9.87 5.70
CA ASP A 462 3.91 -11.26 5.34
C ASP A 462 2.51 -11.89 5.19
N LEU A 463 1.98 -11.86 3.95
CA LEU A 463 0.64 -12.38 3.66
C LEU A 463 0.56 -13.86 4.05
N GLY A 464 -0.34 -14.16 4.98
CA GLY A 464 -0.46 -15.44 5.65
C GLY A 464 0.18 -15.49 7.04
N GLY A 465 0.90 -14.44 7.48
CA GLY A 465 1.71 -14.42 8.72
C GLY A 465 3.08 -15.09 8.53
N HIS A 466 3.95 -15.08 9.53
CA HIS A 466 5.29 -15.68 9.48
C HIS A 466 5.48 -16.81 10.49
N MET A 467 5.14 -16.61 11.75
CA MET A 467 5.52 -17.48 12.88
C MET A 467 4.46 -18.52 13.24
N PHE A 468 4.87 -19.77 13.39
CA PHE A 468 4.04 -20.90 13.88
C PHE A 468 4.05 -21.03 15.40
N HIS A 469 3.64 -20.08 16.18
CA HIS A 469 3.57 -20.26 17.62
C HIS A 469 2.45 -21.23 18.04
N GLY A 470 2.85 -22.43 18.48
CA GLY A 470 1.93 -23.42 19.06
C GLY A 470 0.99 -24.13 18.07
N HIS A 471 1.01 -23.77 16.81
CA HIS A 471 0.24 -24.44 15.77
C HIS A 471 1.05 -25.56 15.15
N LYS A 472 0.58 -26.80 15.29
CA LYS A 472 1.20 -27.95 14.66
C LYS A 472 0.84 -27.95 13.16
N GLY A 473 1.67 -27.33 12.37
CA GLY A 473 2.13 -27.78 11.10
C GLY A 473 1.23 -27.75 9.87
N VAL A 474 -0.07 -27.41 9.92
CA VAL A 474 -0.88 -27.38 8.71
C VAL A 474 -1.37 -25.97 8.44
N GLU A 475 -0.95 -25.38 7.31
CA GLU A 475 -1.52 -24.14 6.80
C GLU A 475 -3.01 -24.36 6.52
N ASN A 476 -3.84 -23.45 6.97
CA ASN A 476 -5.26 -23.45 6.63
C ASN A 476 -5.47 -22.76 5.27
N ALA A 477 -5.94 -23.50 4.28
CA ALA A 477 -6.12 -23.03 2.91
C ALA A 477 -7.04 -21.80 2.82
N GLU A 478 -8.18 -21.82 3.54
CA GLU A 478 -9.11 -20.70 3.57
C GLU A 478 -8.45 -19.45 4.16
N ARG A 479 -7.83 -19.54 5.35
CA ARG A 479 -7.18 -18.41 6.00
C ARG A 479 -6.09 -17.82 5.11
N TYR A 480 -5.26 -18.64 4.48
CA TYR A 480 -4.22 -18.16 3.57
C TYR A 480 -4.82 -17.47 2.33
N THR A 481 -5.86 -18.04 1.75
CA THR A 481 -6.58 -17.44 0.63
C THR A 481 -7.21 -16.10 1.03
N ARG A 482 -7.87 -16.00 2.20
CA ARG A 482 -8.43 -14.74 2.73
C ARG A 482 -7.36 -13.69 2.95
N TRP A 483 -6.17 -14.11 3.37
CA TRP A 483 -5.05 -13.19 3.53
C TRP A 483 -4.53 -12.67 2.18
N LEU A 484 -4.46 -13.51 1.15
CA LEU A 484 -4.15 -13.07 -0.22
C LEU A 484 -5.23 -12.13 -0.78
N GLN A 485 -6.50 -12.42 -0.52
CA GLN A 485 -7.62 -11.54 -0.91
C GLN A 485 -7.49 -10.15 -0.26
N TYR A 486 -7.21 -10.08 1.05
CA TYR A 486 -6.91 -8.82 1.74
C TYR A 486 -5.70 -8.12 1.13
N GLY A 487 -4.64 -8.86 0.84
CA GLY A 487 -3.41 -8.33 0.26
C GLY A 487 -3.61 -7.55 -1.04
N VAL A 488 -4.66 -7.85 -1.82
CA VAL A 488 -4.99 -7.09 -3.05
C VAL A 488 -5.14 -5.60 -2.75
N PHE A 489 -5.75 -5.27 -1.61
CA PHE A 489 -6.02 -3.90 -1.14
C PHE A 489 -5.04 -3.44 -0.05
N SER A 490 -3.84 -4.01 -0.01
CA SER A 490 -2.73 -3.56 0.82
C SER A 490 -1.69 -2.79 -0.02
N PRO A 491 -0.82 -1.98 0.58
CA PRO A 491 0.18 -1.23 -0.19
C PRO A 491 1.14 -2.13 -0.97
N LEU A 492 1.64 -3.20 -0.36
CA LEU A 492 2.52 -4.19 -1.00
C LEU A 492 1.90 -5.58 -0.96
N TYR A 493 2.20 -6.40 -1.97
CA TYR A 493 1.67 -7.76 -2.11
C TYR A 493 2.81 -8.78 -2.01
N LYS A 494 3.15 -9.19 -0.76
CA LYS A 494 4.32 -9.99 -0.44
C LYS A 494 3.96 -11.17 0.43
N ILE A 495 4.54 -12.35 0.16
CA ILE A 495 4.56 -13.47 1.10
C ILE A 495 5.95 -13.60 1.72
N HIS A 496 6.02 -14.16 2.94
CA HIS A 496 7.28 -14.55 3.57
C HIS A 496 7.04 -15.59 4.66
N PRO A 497 6.85 -16.88 4.30
CA PRO A 497 6.66 -17.93 5.29
C PRO A 497 7.98 -18.28 6.00
N THR A 498 7.85 -18.71 7.26
CA THR A 498 8.97 -19.10 8.13
C THR A 498 9.73 -20.35 7.64
N LYS A 499 10.91 -20.60 8.21
CA LYS A 499 11.77 -21.77 7.97
C LYS A 499 11.19 -23.03 8.62
N HIS A 500 10.03 -23.47 8.12
CA HIS A 500 9.35 -24.69 8.55
C HIS A 500 8.96 -25.53 7.32
N PRO A 501 9.19 -26.86 7.32
CA PRO A 501 8.90 -27.72 6.15
C PRO A 501 7.45 -27.67 5.68
N ASP A 502 6.50 -27.50 6.59
CA ASP A 502 5.08 -27.49 6.29
C ASP A 502 4.55 -26.09 5.92
N CYS A 503 5.35 -25.02 6.10
CA CYS A 503 4.98 -23.65 5.76
C CYS A 503 5.60 -23.21 4.43
N LYS A 504 5.14 -23.79 3.33
CA LYS A 504 5.72 -23.53 2.00
C LYS A 504 4.97 -22.43 1.24
N ARG A 505 3.67 -22.32 1.41
CA ARG A 505 2.77 -21.37 0.72
C ARG A 505 2.91 -21.35 -0.78
N TYR A 506 3.25 -22.51 -1.37
CA TYR A 506 3.15 -22.66 -2.80
C TYR A 506 1.67 -22.85 -3.16
N PRO A 507 1.07 -22.04 -4.04
CA PRO A 507 -0.37 -22.11 -4.32
C PRO A 507 -0.84 -23.49 -4.77
N TRP A 508 0.00 -24.26 -5.49
CA TRP A 508 -0.31 -25.62 -5.93
C TRP A 508 -0.40 -26.66 -4.80
N LEU A 509 -0.08 -26.30 -3.56
CA LEU A 509 -0.28 -27.15 -2.38
C LEU A 509 -1.68 -26.99 -1.78
N PHE A 510 -2.48 -26.06 -2.28
CA PHE A 510 -3.84 -25.75 -1.83
C PHE A 510 -4.84 -25.90 -3.00
N PRO A 511 -5.00 -27.12 -3.53
CA PRO A 511 -5.83 -27.33 -4.72
C PRO A 511 -7.29 -26.91 -4.53
N GLU A 512 -7.79 -26.96 -3.29
CA GLU A 512 -9.16 -26.57 -2.92
C GLU A 512 -9.46 -25.08 -3.06
N THR A 513 -8.43 -24.21 -2.98
CA THR A 513 -8.57 -22.75 -3.09
C THR A 513 -7.63 -22.13 -4.14
N LEU A 514 -6.95 -22.96 -4.95
CA LEU A 514 -5.98 -22.50 -5.93
C LEU A 514 -6.59 -21.48 -6.92
N PHE A 515 -7.83 -21.73 -7.36
CA PHE A 515 -8.51 -20.83 -8.28
C PHE A 515 -8.68 -19.43 -7.68
N GLN A 516 -9.14 -19.35 -6.43
CA GLN A 516 -9.36 -18.08 -5.71
C GLN A 516 -8.05 -17.36 -5.42
N MET A 517 -6.97 -18.10 -5.17
CA MET A 517 -5.62 -17.51 -5.05
C MET A 517 -5.18 -16.88 -6.37
N ILE A 518 -5.33 -17.58 -7.50
CA ILE A 518 -4.99 -17.06 -8.83
C ILE A 518 -5.80 -15.80 -9.14
N GLU A 519 -7.11 -15.80 -8.88
CA GLU A 519 -7.97 -14.62 -9.05
C GLU A 519 -7.49 -13.42 -8.20
N ALA A 520 -7.03 -13.65 -6.97
CA ALA A 520 -6.48 -12.59 -6.12
C ALA A 520 -5.19 -11.99 -6.74
N PHE A 521 -4.26 -12.83 -7.24
CA PHE A 521 -3.08 -12.34 -7.95
C PHE A 521 -3.45 -11.54 -9.21
N HIS A 522 -4.40 -12.03 -10.00
CA HIS A 522 -4.85 -11.33 -11.21
C HIS A 522 -5.52 -10.01 -10.89
N LEU A 523 -6.38 -9.98 -9.86
CA LEU A 523 -7.03 -8.75 -9.41
C LEU A 523 -5.98 -7.72 -8.94
N ARG A 524 -4.94 -8.16 -8.19
CA ARG A 524 -3.85 -7.27 -7.80
C ARG A 524 -3.20 -6.59 -8.99
N TYR A 525 -2.85 -7.35 -10.04
CA TYR A 525 -2.23 -6.80 -11.25
C TYR A 525 -3.17 -5.92 -12.06
N ALA A 526 -4.44 -6.27 -12.10
CA ALA A 526 -5.46 -5.43 -12.72
C ALA A 526 -5.60 -4.08 -12.01
N MET A 527 -5.51 -4.05 -10.68
CA MET A 527 -5.67 -2.84 -9.86
C MET A 527 -4.46 -1.90 -9.86
N VAL A 528 -3.31 -2.28 -10.42
CA VAL A 528 -2.09 -1.45 -10.33
C VAL A 528 -2.25 -0.03 -10.89
N PRO A 529 -2.97 0.26 -11.98
CA PRO A 529 -3.21 1.65 -12.38
C PRO A 529 -3.92 2.48 -11.31
N TYR A 530 -4.91 1.91 -10.61
CA TYR A 530 -5.58 2.56 -9.48
C TYR A 530 -4.64 2.73 -8.27
N ILE A 531 -3.88 1.69 -7.93
CA ILE A 531 -2.89 1.70 -6.84
C ILE A 531 -1.82 2.75 -7.09
N TYR A 532 -1.31 2.84 -8.31
CA TYR A 532 -0.26 3.79 -8.68
C TYR A 532 -0.77 5.24 -8.66
N ASN A 533 -2.02 5.45 -9.06
CA ASN A 533 -2.71 6.73 -8.92
C ASN A 533 -2.85 7.16 -7.45
N ALA A 534 -3.23 6.23 -6.56
CA ALA A 534 -3.30 6.47 -5.12
C ALA A 534 -1.92 6.72 -4.50
N ALA A 535 -0.87 6.04 -4.96
CA ALA A 535 0.51 6.28 -4.54
C ALA A 535 1.00 7.68 -4.96
N ARG A 536 0.66 8.13 -6.17
CA ARG A 536 0.93 9.52 -6.58
C ARG A 536 0.21 10.53 -5.68
N LYS A 537 -1.04 10.27 -5.33
CA LYS A 537 -1.78 11.12 -4.41
C LYS A 537 -1.11 11.19 -3.03
N ASN A 538 -0.58 10.06 -2.51
CA ASN A 538 0.21 10.08 -1.27
C ASN A 538 1.40 11.04 -1.37
N TYR A 539 2.16 10.98 -2.45
CA TYR A 539 3.26 11.92 -2.70
C TYR A 539 2.79 13.38 -2.74
N ASP A 540 1.66 13.66 -3.38
CA ASP A 540 1.17 15.04 -3.56
C ASP A 540 0.55 15.61 -2.28
N THR A 541 -0.15 14.79 -1.48
CA THR A 541 -1.03 15.24 -0.39
C THR A 541 -0.66 14.74 1.00
N GLY A 542 0.24 13.75 1.12
CA GLY A 542 0.52 13.08 2.39
C GLY A 542 -0.58 12.09 2.85
N VAL A 543 -1.65 11.91 2.06
CA VAL A 543 -2.71 10.93 2.39
C VAL A 543 -2.34 9.59 1.79
N ALA A 544 -2.07 8.59 2.63
CA ALA A 544 -1.71 7.24 2.22
C ALA A 544 -2.82 6.56 1.40
N MET A 545 -2.47 5.51 0.62
CA MET A 545 -3.47 4.76 -0.16
C MET A 545 -4.44 3.95 0.70
N CYS A 546 -3.99 3.46 1.86
CA CYS A 546 -4.85 2.85 2.88
C CYS A 546 -4.98 3.83 4.02
N TYR A 547 -6.19 4.29 4.32
CA TYR A 547 -6.41 5.22 5.42
C TYR A 547 -7.72 4.94 6.15
N PRO A 548 -7.80 5.29 7.45
CA PRO A 548 -8.98 5.02 8.26
C PRO A 548 -10.21 5.80 7.81
N LEU A 549 -11.39 5.25 8.05
CA LEU A 549 -12.67 5.86 7.66
C LEU A 549 -12.88 7.24 8.29
N TYR A 550 -12.34 7.49 9.49
CA TYR A 550 -12.48 8.79 10.15
C TYR A 550 -11.78 9.97 9.43
N TYR A 551 -10.96 9.71 8.39
CA TYR A 551 -10.45 10.84 7.57
C TYR A 551 -11.53 11.53 6.76
N ASP A 552 -12.55 10.77 6.34
CA ASP A 552 -13.67 11.27 5.55
C ASP A 552 -14.95 11.45 6.39
N TYR A 553 -15.06 10.70 7.51
CA TYR A 553 -16.24 10.68 8.39
C TYR A 553 -15.84 10.94 9.85
N PRO A 554 -15.18 12.09 10.16
CA PRO A 554 -14.58 12.32 11.48
C PRO A 554 -15.60 12.51 12.60
N GLU A 555 -16.84 12.88 12.27
CA GLU A 555 -17.91 13.14 13.26
C GLU A 555 -18.81 11.90 13.47
N THR A 556 -18.50 10.78 12.82
CA THR A 556 -19.31 9.55 12.87
C THR A 556 -18.59 8.49 13.73
N GLU A 557 -19.24 7.99 14.77
CA GLU A 557 -18.63 7.06 15.72
C GLU A 557 -18.26 5.72 15.08
N GLU A 558 -19.06 5.23 14.14
CA GLU A 558 -18.79 4.02 13.36
C GLU A 558 -17.46 4.07 12.62
N ALA A 559 -17.02 5.25 12.16
CA ALA A 559 -15.73 5.42 11.48
C ALA A 559 -14.52 5.06 12.37
N TYR A 560 -14.69 5.09 13.69
CA TYR A 560 -13.67 4.71 14.68
C TYR A 560 -13.87 3.28 15.22
N GLN A 561 -15.05 2.70 15.06
CA GLN A 561 -15.40 1.36 15.56
C GLN A 561 -15.10 0.25 14.56
N TYR A 562 -15.39 0.49 13.25
CA TYR A 562 -15.20 -0.49 12.17
C TYR A 562 -13.76 -0.53 11.68
N LYS A 563 -12.81 -0.89 12.55
CA LYS A 563 -11.36 -0.81 12.33
C LYS A 563 -10.82 -1.75 11.24
N ARG A 564 -11.56 -2.81 10.90
CA ARG A 564 -11.23 -3.70 9.78
C ARG A 564 -11.54 -3.08 8.41
N GLN A 565 -12.34 -2.02 8.38
CA GLN A 565 -12.69 -1.31 7.18
C GLN A 565 -11.81 -0.08 7.00
N PHE A 566 -11.41 0.18 5.77
CA PHE A 566 -10.57 1.30 5.43
C PHE A 566 -10.87 1.78 4.01
N MET A 567 -10.53 3.03 3.73
CA MET A 567 -10.51 3.53 2.35
C MET A 567 -9.22 3.10 1.67
N PHE A 568 -9.34 2.51 0.48
CA PHE A 568 -8.25 2.20 -0.42
C PHE A 568 -8.32 3.16 -1.62
N GLY A 569 -7.47 4.18 -1.63
CA GLY A 569 -7.65 5.35 -2.48
C GLY A 569 -8.91 6.14 -2.08
N ASP A 570 -9.50 6.89 -3.03
CA ASP A 570 -10.66 7.75 -2.74
C ASP A 570 -12.00 7.04 -2.91
N ASP A 571 -12.03 5.97 -3.70
CA ASP A 571 -13.27 5.42 -4.22
C ASP A 571 -13.62 4.05 -3.65
N ILE A 572 -12.67 3.35 -3.03
CA ILE A 572 -12.84 1.96 -2.62
C ILE A 572 -12.92 1.86 -1.10
N LEU A 573 -14.00 1.27 -0.61
CA LEU A 573 -14.14 0.77 0.76
C LEU A 573 -13.73 -0.70 0.76
N ALA A 574 -12.66 -1.04 1.47
CA ALA A 574 -12.13 -2.39 1.56
C ALA A 574 -12.18 -2.91 3.00
N THR A 575 -12.14 -4.23 3.13
CA THR A 575 -12.08 -4.95 4.42
C THR A 575 -11.41 -6.31 4.24
N CYS A 576 -11.16 -7.02 5.34
CA CYS A 576 -10.75 -8.42 5.32
C CYS A 576 -11.84 -9.34 5.89
N ILE A 577 -11.89 -10.56 5.40
CA ILE A 577 -12.68 -11.63 6.01
C ILE A 577 -11.72 -12.42 6.93
N ALA A 578 -11.82 -12.18 8.22
CA ALA A 578 -10.92 -12.74 9.22
C ALA A 578 -11.62 -13.79 10.12
N VAL A 579 -12.63 -14.42 9.59
CA VAL A 579 -13.36 -15.52 10.24
C VAL A 579 -13.49 -16.68 9.26
N PRO A 580 -13.47 -17.95 9.73
CA PRO A 580 -13.68 -19.08 8.85
C PRO A 580 -15.11 -19.11 8.34
N GLY A 581 -15.30 -19.71 7.18
CA GLY A 581 -16.63 -20.06 6.67
C GLY A 581 -17.30 -21.11 7.52
N ASP A 582 -18.62 -21.08 7.55
CA ASP A 582 -19.44 -22.12 8.18
C ASP A 582 -19.10 -23.51 7.60
N GLU A 583 -18.97 -24.53 8.43
CA GLU A 583 -18.50 -25.87 8.02
C GLU A 583 -19.37 -26.53 6.95
N VAL A 584 -20.67 -26.21 6.89
CA VAL A 584 -21.61 -26.80 5.94
C VAL A 584 -21.73 -25.94 4.69
N THR A 585 -21.96 -24.65 4.86
CA THR A 585 -22.24 -23.71 3.77
C THR A 585 -20.99 -23.08 3.16
N GLY A 586 -19.90 -23.00 3.91
CA GLY A 586 -18.68 -22.30 3.51
C GLY A 586 -18.83 -20.79 3.49
N VAL A 587 -19.89 -20.24 4.12
CA VAL A 587 -20.13 -18.79 4.18
C VAL A 587 -19.54 -18.19 5.44
N ALA A 588 -18.62 -17.27 5.28
CA ALA A 588 -18.10 -16.41 6.35
C ALA A 588 -18.96 -15.15 6.45
N THR A 589 -19.38 -14.78 7.66
CA THR A 589 -20.27 -13.63 7.86
C THR A 589 -19.60 -12.56 8.69
N ILE A 590 -19.63 -11.32 8.22
CA ILE A 590 -19.06 -10.16 8.92
C ILE A 590 -20.01 -8.97 8.87
N ASP A 591 -19.90 -8.10 9.89
CA ASP A 591 -20.60 -6.82 9.94
C ASP A 591 -19.83 -5.76 9.14
N MET A 592 -20.55 -5.03 8.29
CA MET A 592 -20.04 -3.95 7.44
C MET A 592 -20.83 -2.69 7.70
N TRP A 593 -20.13 -1.57 7.90
CA TRP A 593 -20.70 -0.24 7.90
C TRP A 593 -20.47 0.43 6.55
N PHE A 594 -21.53 0.98 5.97
CA PHE A 594 -21.50 1.75 4.74
C PHE A 594 -21.70 3.23 5.06
N PRO A 595 -20.64 4.06 4.94
CA PRO A 595 -20.72 5.47 5.28
C PRO A 595 -21.80 6.23 4.49
N GLU A 596 -22.44 7.21 5.14
CA GLU A 596 -23.43 8.11 4.54
C GLU A 596 -22.78 9.02 3.48
N GLY A 597 -23.61 9.58 2.60
CA GLY A 597 -23.20 10.54 1.56
C GLY A 597 -22.85 9.90 0.22
N ASN A 598 -22.78 8.57 0.15
CA ASN A 598 -22.59 7.82 -1.10
C ASN A 598 -23.43 6.55 -1.07
N ASP A 599 -23.81 6.07 -2.24
CA ASP A 599 -24.20 4.67 -2.43
C ASP A 599 -22.95 3.86 -2.75
N TRP A 600 -22.93 2.58 -2.39
CA TRP A 600 -21.78 1.69 -2.50
C TRP A 600 -22.10 0.52 -3.41
N PHE A 601 -21.31 0.38 -4.47
CA PHE A 601 -21.46 -0.73 -5.41
C PHE A 601 -20.54 -1.89 -5.01
N ASP A 602 -21.12 -3.04 -4.69
CA ASP A 602 -20.39 -4.27 -4.40
C ASP A 602 -19.83 -4.86 -5.69
N MET A 603 -18.53 -4.89 -5.81
CA MET A 603 -17.85 -5.41 -7.00
C MET A 603 -17.95 -6.93 -7.10
N ALA A 604 -18.19 -7.65 -6.02
CA ALA A 604 -18.37 -9.11 -6.04
C ALA A 604 -19.77 -9.50 -6.52
N SER A 605 -20.79 -8.93 -5.92
CA SER A 605 -22.19 -9.31 -6.20
C SER A 605 -22.88 -8.46 -7.28
N GLY A 606 -22.40 -7.24 -7.52
CA GLY A 606 -23.08 -6.23 -8.35
C GLY A 606 -24.25 -5.56 -7.63
N ALA A 607 -24.36 -5.67 -6.30
CA ALA A 607 -25.38 -4.99 -5.51
C ALA A 607 -25.06 -3.50 -5.35
N MET A 608 -26.10 -2.65 -5.30
CA MET A 608 -25.98 -1.26 -4.92
C MET A 608 -26.53 -1.07 -3.52
N LEU A 609 -25.65 -0.78 -2.56
CA LEU A 609 -25.98 -0.61 -1.16
C LEU A 609 -26.07 0.86 -0.80
N LYS A 610 -27.11 1.24 -0.05
CA LYS A 610 -27.27 2.60 0.44
C LYS A 610 -26.22 2.91 1.52
N GLY A 611 -25.69 4.13 1.52
CA GLY A 611 -24.92 4.62 2.64
C GLY A 611 -25.76 4.89 3.88
N GLY A 612 -25.10 5.10 5.03
CA GLY A 612 -25.72 5.35 6.33
C GLY A 612 -26.31 4.12 7.00
N GLN A 613 -25.80 2.91 6.68
CA GLN A 613 -26.31 1.67 7.26
C GLN A 613 -25.21 0.68 7.64
N THR A 614 -25.53 -0.20 8.58
CA THR A 614 -24.74 -1.39 8.88
C THR A 614 -25.44 -2.63 8.34
N ARG A 615 -24.68 -3.55 7.75
CA ARG A 615 -25.17 -4.80 7.21
C ARG A 615 -24.32 -5.97 7.71
N ASN A 616 -24.98 -7.07 8.02
CA ASN A 616 -24.33 -8.36 8.24
C ASN A 616 -24.32 -9.09 6.91
N ILE A 617 -23.12 -9.33 6.32
CA ILE A 617 -22.97 -9.85 4.96
C ILE A 617 -22.24 -11.19 4.97
N GLY A 618 -22.78 -12.16 4.25
CA GLY A 618 -22.18 -13.48 4.03
C GLY A 618 -21.33 -13.51 2.75
N TYR A 619 -20.09 -13.98 2.88
CA TYR A 619 -19.13 -14.14 1.79
C TYR A 619 -18.72 -15.60 1.63
N THR A 620 -18.71 -16.07 0.41
CA THR A 620 -18.08 -17.35 0.07
C THR A 620 -16.57 -17.16 -0.10
N ILE A 621 -15.81 -18.24 -0.23
CA ILE A 621 -14.35 -18.15 -0.50
C ILE A 621 -14.04 -17.46 -1.83
N ASP A 622 -15.00 -17.43 -2.76
CA ASP A 622 -14.89 -16.75 -4.06
C ASP A 622 -15.01 -15.23 -3.97
N ASP A 623 -15.61 -14.75 -2.88
CA ASP A 623 -15.89 -13.32 -2.72
C ASP A 623 -14.70 -12.61 -2.06
N ASN A 624 -14.18 -11.60 -2.74
CA ASN A 624 -13.23 -10.64 -2.16
C ASN A 624 -14.02 -9.34 -1.87
N PRO A 625 -14.20 -8.94 -0.60
CA PRO A 625 -15.05 -7.81 -0.25
C PRO A 625 -14.38 -6.47 -0.59
N TRP A 626 -14.84 -5.81 -1.64
CA TRP A 626 -14.51 -4.43 -1.96
C TRP A 626 -15.66 -3.72 -2.64
N TYR A 627 -15.90 -2.50 -2.19
CA TYR A 627 -17.02 -1.68 -2.58
C TYR A 627 -16.54 -0.38 -3.16
N THR A 628 -17.16 0.07 -4.23
CA THR A 628 -16.82 1.35 -4.86
C THR A 628 -17.94 2.36 -4.63
N LYS A 629 -17.60 3.62 -4.49
CA LYS A 629 -18.60 4.69 -4.52
C LYS A 629 -19.36 4.65 -5.84
N ALA A 630 -20.68 4.84 -5.80
CA ALA A 630 -21.48 4.99 -7.01
C ALA A 630 -20.91 6.10 -7.90
N GLY A 631 -20.81 5.85 -9.20
CA GLY A 631 -20.26 6.79 -10.16
C GLY A 631 -18.73 6.73 -10.35
N SER A 632 -17.97 6.05 -9.51
CA SER A 632 -16.52 5.94 -9.65
C SER A 632 -16.10 5.40 -11.02
N ILE A 633 -14.90 5.80 -11.45
CA ILE A 633 -14.25 5.28 -12.65
C ILE A 633 -12.93 4.66 -12.20
N ILE A 634 -12.83 3.33 -12.23
CA ILE A 634 -11.66 2.60 -11.74
C ILE A 634 -10.74 2.28 -12.91
N PRO A 635 -9.52 2.87 -12.95
CA PRO A 635 -8.52 2.55 -13.95
C PRO A 635 -7.86 1.20 -13.61
N MET A 636 -7.78 0.32 -14.58
CA MET A 636 -7.25 -1.03 -14.41
C MET A 636 -6.34 -1.43 -15.58
N ASN A 637 -5.51 -2.44 -15.36
CA ASN A 637 -4.85 -3.16 -16.45
C ASN A 637 -5.80 -4.20 -17.05
N PRO A 638 -5.61 -4.58 -18.32
CA PRO A 638 -6.25 -5.75 -18.89
C PRO A 638 -5.92 -7.04 -18.11
N SER A 639 -6.86 -7.98 -18.10
CA SER A 639 -6.76 -9.23 -17.34
C SER A 639 -5.56 -10.13 -17.69
N HIS A 640 -4.90 -9.90 -18.81
CA HIS A 640 -3.73 -10.68 -19.25
C HIS A 640 -2.38 -10.12 -18.79
N VAL A 641 -2.35 -8.98 -18.10
CA VAL A 641 -1.10 -8.40 -17.61
C VAL A 641 -0.51 -9.26 -16.50
N ARG A 642 0.76 -9.68 -16.68
CA ARG A 642 1.49 -10.57 -15.77
C ARG A 642 2.87 -10.03 -15.36
N SER A 643 3.21 -8.80 -15.74
CA SER A 643 4.42 -8.10 -15.32
C SER A 643 4.18 -6.59 -15.33
N LEU A 644 4.80 -5.90 -14.38
CA LEU A 644 4.75 -4.45 -14.24
C LEU A 644 6.05 -3.75 -14.64
N LYS A 645 7.00 -4.51 -15.20
CA LYS A 645 8.28 -3.97 -15.70
C LYS A 645 8.05 -2.82 -16.68
N THR A 646 7.03 -2.95 -17.52
CA THR A 646 6.60 -1.91 -18.46
C THR A 646 5.12 -1.58 -18.25
N ALA A 647 4.72 -0.34 -18.57
CA ALA A 647 3.30 0.02 -18.61
C ALA A 647 2.57 -0.74 -19.71
N CYS A 648 1.32 -1.13 -19.46
CA CYS A 648 0.45 -1.67 -20.49
C CYS A 648 -0.06 -0.56 -21.42
N ASP A 649 -0.10 -0.82 -22.72
CA ASP A 649 -0.59 0.15 -23.71
C ASP A 649 -2.12 0.32 -23.66
N THR A 650 -2.82 -0.68 -23.14
CA THR A 650 -4.28 -0.66 -22.99
C THR A 650 -4.65 -0.26 -21.57
N LEU A 651 -5.46 0.77 -21.44
CA LEU A 651 -6.08 1.17 -20.16
C LEU A 651 -7.51 0.66 -20.13
N VAL A 652 -7.85 -0.08 -19.08
CA VAL A 652 -9.23 -0.44 -18.77
C VAL A 652 -9.83 0.63 -17.89
N LEU A 653 -10.97 1.19 -18.28
CA LEU A 653 -11.76 2.11 -17.47
C LEU A 653 -13.08 1.42 -17.11
N THR A 654 -13.23 1.10 -15.83
CA THR A 654 -14.43 0.46 -15.29
C THR A 654 -15.35 1.52 -14.68
N ALA A 655 -16.42 1.85 -15.39
CA ALA A 655 -17.40 2.85 -15.00
C ALA A 655 -18.49 2.22 -14.12
N ILE A 656 -18.61 2.70 -12.89
CA ILE A 656 -19.54 2.21 -11.87
C ILE A 656 -20.89 2.89 -12.01
N PRO A 657 -22.03 2.17 -11.89
CA PRO A 657 -23.36 2.77 -12.00
C PRO A 657 -23.75 3.64 -10.80
N GLY A 658 -24.89 4.29 -10.88
CA GLY A 658 -25.60 4.94 -9.76
C GLY A 658 -25.41 6.44 -9.66
N ALA A 659 -24.32 7.01 -10.19
CA ALA A 659 -24.06 8.44 -10.16
C ALA A 659 -23.18 8.90 -11.32
N ASP A 660 -23.04 10.22 -11.49
CA ASP A 660 -21.96 10.83 -12.27
C ASP A 660 -20.62 10.67 -11.54
N GLY A 661 -19.52 10.72 -12.29
CA GLY A 661 -18.21 10.57 -11.68
C GLY A 661 -17.06 11.12 -12.51
N HIS A 662 -15.90 11.17 -11.89
CA HIS A 662 -14.69 11.67 -12.53
C HIS A 662 -13.45 10.92 -12.00
N LEU A 663 -12.38 10.92 -12.82
CA LEU A 663 -11.08 10.37 -12.48
C LEU A 663 -10.02 11.33 -12.99
N SER A 664 -8.99 11.57 -12.19
CA SER A 664 -7.74 12.20 -12.61
C SER A 664 -6.66 11.12 -12.64
N TYR A 665 -6.30 10.65 -13.83
CA TYR A 665 -5.41 9.52 -14.01
C TYR A 665 -3.98 9.97 -14.28
N TYR A 666 -3.07 9.56 -13.40
CA TYR A 666 -1.65 9.89 -13.42
C TYR A 666 -0.83 8.82 -14.12
N GLU A 667 0.19 9.25 -14.89
CA GLU A 667 1.17 8.36 -15.50
C GLU A 667 2.55 9.02 -15.58
N ASP A 668 3.58 8.18 -15.48
CA ASP A 668 4.99 8.50 -15.70
C ASP A 668 5.71 7.26 -16.27
N ASP A 669 7.04 7.30 -16.36
CA ASP A 669 7.83 6.16 -16.84
C ASP A 669 7.86 4.97 -15.87
N GLY A 670 7.50 5.16 -14.60
CA GLY A 670 7.46 4.13 -13.56
C GLY A 670 8.79 3.82 -12.89
N VAL A 671 9.91 4.44 -13.29
CA VAL A 671 11.26 4.06 -12.85
C VAL A 671 12.18 5.23 -12.51
N SER A 672 12.07 6.39 -13.19
CA SER A 672 12.98 7.53 -12.99
C SER A 672 12.63 8.37 -11.77
N GLN A 673 13.60 9.16 -11.28
CA GLN A 673 13.38 10.10 -10.19
C GLN A 673 12.57 11.35 -10.61
N ASN A 674 12.31 11.55 -11.90
CA ASN A 674 11.71 12.77 -12.43
C ASN A 674 10.18 12.82 -12.31
N TYR A 675 9.57 11.89 -11.62
CA TYR A 675 8.12 11.73 -11.49
C TYR A 675 7.38 12.96 -10.92
N ASP A 676 8.09 13.90 -10.32
CA ASP A 676 7.54 15.18 -9.86
C ASP A 676 7.41 16.24 -10.95
N LYS A 677 8.11 16.06 -12.07
CA LYS A 677 8.18 17.01 -13.20
C LYS A 677 7.77 16.41 -14.54
N GLU A 678 8.11 15.13 -14.74
CA GLU A 678 7.88 14.40 -15.99
C GLU A 678 6.75 13.40 -15.81
N TYR A 679 5.52 13.82 -16.00
CA TYR A 679 4.31 13.01 -15.85
C TYR A 679 3.17 13.57 -16.71
N THR A 680 2.12 12.79 -16.82
CA THR A 680 0.88 13.20 -17.45
C THR A 680 -0.33 12.98 -16.55
N ILE A 681 -1.35 13.82 -16.76
CA ILE A 681 -2.69 13.66 -16.18
C ILE A 681 -3.70 13.54 -17.31
N THR A 682 -4.53 12.51 -17.26
CA THR A 682 -5.69 12.33 -18.12
C THR A 682 -6.96 12.44 -17.29
N LYS A 683 -7.82 13.40 -17.59
CA LYS A 683 -9.12 13.57 -16.92
C LYS A 683 -10.16 12.71 -17.62
N VAL A 684 -10.92 11.95 -16.85
CA VAL A 684 -12.04 11.14 -17.34
C VAL A 684 -13.28 11.50 -16.56
N ALA A 685 -14.40 11.62 -17.24
CA ALA A 685 -15.70 11.89 -16.62
C ALA A 685 -16.76 10.94 -17.17
N GLN A 686 -17.67 10.47 -16.31
CA GLN A 686 -18.89 9.82 -16.73
C GLN A 686 -20.11 10.69 -16.34
N LYS A 687 -21.09 10.74 -17.21
CA LYS A 687 -22.40 11.31 -16.94
C LYS A 687 -23.48 10.26 -17.24
N ARG A 688 -24.43 10.14 -16.32
CA ARG A 688 -25.51 9.19 -16.43
C ARG A 688 -26.86 9.88 -16.39
N SER A 689 -27.73 9.49 -17.29
CA SER A 689 -29.15 9.84 -17.29
C SER A 689 -29.97 8.56 -17.46
N GLU A 690 -31.30 8.67 -17.43
CA GLU A 690 -32.18 7.53 -17.61
C GLU A 690 -31.89 6.75 -18.90
N ASN A 691 -31.61 7.46 -19.99
CA ASN A 691 -31.47 6.87 -21.33
C ASN A 691 -30.07 6.97 -21.94
N ASN A 692 -29.10 7.56 -21.24
CA ASN A 692 -27.74 7.70 -21.75
C ASN A 692 -26.68 7.54 -20.68
N VAL A 693 -25.58 6.90 -21.06
CA VAL A 693 -24.31 6.94 -20.29
C VAL A 693 -23.23 7.50 -21.21
N VAL A 694 -22.60 8.60 -20.81
CA VAL A 694 -21.54 9.24 -21.59
C VAL A 694 -20.24 9.19 -20.79
N LEU A 695 -19.21 8.57 -21.35
CA LEU A 695 -17.84 8.59 -20.83
C LEU A 695 -16.99 9.50 -21.74
N THR A 696 -16.34 10.49 -21.13
CA THR A 696 -15.45 11.43 -21.83
C THR A 696 -14.03 11.30 -21.27
N VAL A 697 -13.05 11.07 -22.15
CA VAL A 697 -11.62 11.10 -21.83
C VAL A 697 -11.06 12.38 -22.46
N SER A 698 -10.54 13.30 -21.63
CA SER A 698 -9.96 14.54 -22.09
C SER A 698 -8.57 14.34 -22.69
N PRO A 699 -8.07 15.28 -23.51
CA PRO A 699 -6.68 15.29 -23.92
C PRO A 699 -5.73 15.17 -22.74
N ARG A 700 -4.64 14.42 -22.93
CA ARG A 700 -3.60 14.22 -21.93
C ARG A 700 -2.82 15.52 -21.70
N GLU A 701 -2.65 15.92 -20.44
CA GLU A 701 -1.88 17.08 -20.01
C GLU A 701 -0.49 16.64 -19.51
N GLY A 702 0.59 17.32 -19.90
CA GLY A 702 1.97 17.01 -19.49
C GLY A 702 2.71 16.05 -20.44
N GLN A 703 3.91 15.63 -20.03
CA GLN A 703 4.76 14.73 -20.82
C GLN A 703 5.77 14.00 -19.92
N TYR A 704 6.22 12.82 -20.36
CA TYR A 704 7.32 12.06 -19.77
C TYR A 704 8.07 11.25 -20.84
N ALA A 705 9.29 10.84 -20.54
CA ALA A 705 10.11 10.07 -21.48
C ALA A 705 9.49 8.70 -21.82
N GLY A 706 9.40 8.39 -23.12
CA GLY A 706 8.80 7.14 -23.60
C GLY A 706 7.27 7.15 -23.72
N MET A 707 6.61 8.27 -23.45
CA MET A 707 5.18 8.44 -23.66
C MET A 707 4.79 8.17 -25.13
N LYS A 708 3.70 7.43 -25.35
CA LYS A 708 3.12 7.18 -26.67
C LYS A 708 2.09 8.25 -27.05
N ASP A 709 1.98 8.56 -28.34
CA ASP A 709 1.00 9.49 -28.88
C ASP A 709 -0.41 8.90 -29.01
N THR A 710 -0.53 7.59 -28.86
CA THR A 710 -1.82 6.88 -28.90
C THR A 710 -1.98 5.96 -27.67
N ARG A 711 -3.22 5.61 -27.37
CA ARG A 711 -3.60 4.66 -26.32
C ARG A 711 -4.73 3.77 -26.79
N SER A 712 -4.70 2.51 -26.32
CA SER A 712 -5.83 1.60 -26.45
C SER A 712 -6.70 1.63 -25.21
N TYR A 713 -7.99 1.47 -25.38
CA TYR A 713 -8.96 1.46 -24.28
C TYR A 713 -9.84 0.22 -24.31
N GLU A 714 -10.15 -0.29 -23.12
CA GLU A 714 -11.25 -1.19 -22.86
C GLU A 714 -12.18 -0.50 -21.85
N LEU A 715 -13.35 -0.07 -22.30
CA LEU A 715 -14.31 0.69 -21.50
C LEU A 715 -15.44 -0.23 -21.05
N ARG A 716 -15.54 -0.49 -19.74
CA ARG A 716 -16.54 -1.37 -19.11
C ARG A 716 -17.56 -0.53 -18.37
N PHE A 717 -18.85 -0.77 -18.62
CA PHE A 717 -19.96 -0.08 -17.95
C PHE A 717 -20.71 -1.08 -17.07
N MET A 718 -20.35 -1.17 -15.78
CA MET A 718 -20.84 -2.20 -14.86
C MET A 718 -22.35 -2.12 -14.66
N CYS A 719 -23.01 -3.27 -14.55
CA CYS A 719 -24.46 -3.42 -14.31
C CYS A 719 -25.30 -2.39 -15.10
N THR A 720 -25.01 -2.29 -16.40
CA THR A 720 -25.69 -1.41 -17.33
C THR A 720 -26.43 -2.26 -18.37
N ARG A 721 -27.70 -1.95 -18.62
CA ARG A 721 -28.50 -2.68 -19.59
C ARG A 721 -27.93 -2.56 -21.00
N THR A 722 -28.28 -3.50 -21.86
CA THR A 722 -27.77 -3.54 -23.22
C THR A 722 -28.16 -2.27 -23.97
N PRO A 723 -27.21 -1.47 -24.50
CA PRO A 723 -27.53 -0.27 -25.26
C PRO A 723 -28.18 -0.62 -26.60
N SER A 724 -29.10 0.24 -27.06
CA SER A 724 -29.63 0.19 -28.41
C SER A 724 -28.63 0.65 -29.46
N LYS A 725 -27.73 1.57 -29.07
CA LYS A 725 -26.60 2.10 -29.87
C LYS A 725 -25.41 2.45 -28.99
N VAL A 726 -24.21 2.31 -29.56
CA VAL A 726 -22.97 2.81 -28.97
C VAL A 726 -22.33 3.76 -29.96
N LEU A 727 -22.06 4.99 -29.53
CA LEU A 727 -21.45 6.03 -30.33
C LEU A 727 -20.05 6.35 -29.83
N VAL A 728 -19.07 6.44 -30.73
CA VAL A 728 -17.71 6.90 -30.43
C VAL A 728 -17.47 8.19 -31.21
N ASN A 729 -17.26 9.31 -30.52
CA ASN A 729 -17.18 10.64 -31.10
C ASN A 729 -18.34 10.95 -32.07
N GLY A 730 -19.56 10.52 -31.69
CA GLY A 730 -20.78 10.70 -32.47
C GLY A 730 -20.98 9.70 -33.60
N VAL A 731 -20.05 8.77 -33.85
CA VAL A 731 -20.15 7.73 -34.88
C VAL A 731 -20.58 6.41 -34.25
N GLU A 732 -21.64 5.79 -34.77
CA GLU A 732 -22.13 4.50 -34.28
C GLU A 732 -21.15 3.38 -34.61
N ILE A 733 -20.83 2.55 -33.60
CA ILE A 733 -20.00 1.35 -33.75
C ILE A 733 -20.84 0.07 -33.60
N PRO A 734 -20.49 -1.01 -34.34
CA PRO A 734 -21.31 -2.22 -34.36
C PRO A 734 -21.09 -3.11 -33.13
N TYR A 735 -22.15 -3.83 -32.75
CA TYR A 735 -22.07 -4.94 -31.81
C TYR A 735 -21.38 -6.14 -32.46
N ALA A 736 -20.56 -6.84 -31.68
CA ALA A 736 -20.02 -8.15 -32.06
C ALA A 736 -19.83 -8.99 -30.78
N ARG A 737 -20.25 -10.26 -30.82
CA ARG A 737 -20.12 -11.21 -29.72
C ARG A 737 -18.64 -11.35 -29.25
N TYR A 738 -17.71 -11.32 -30.17
CA TYR A 738 -16.27 -11.33 -29.97
C TYR A 738 -15.69 -10.03 -30.54
N ALA A 739 -15.96 -8.93 -29.83
CA ALA A 739 -15.64 -7.59 -30.31
C ALA A 739 -14.13 -7.37 -30.46
N LYS A 740 -13.78 -6.63 -31.51
CA LYS A 740 -12.45 -6.12 -31.81
C LYS A 740 -12.46 -4.60 -31.68
N SER A 741 -11.31 -3.97 -31.92
CA SER A 741 -11.23 -2.51 -31.95
C SER A 741 -12.29 -1.88 -32.86
N GLY A 742 -12.94 -0.83 -32.39
CA GLY A 742 -14.05 -0.16 -33.09
C GLY A 742 -15.39 -0.91 -32.99
N GLN A 743 -15.50 -1.86 -32.06
CA GLN A 743 -16.70 -2.64 -31.78
C GLN A 743 -17.01 -2.68 -30.30
N TRP A 744 -18.22 -3.05 -29.95
CA TRP A 744 -18.61 -3.32 -28.58
C TRP A 744 -19.23 -4.72 -28.43
N THR A 745 -19.20 -5.24 -27.20
CA THR A 745 -19.83 -6.50 -26.81
C THR A 745 -20.57 -6.35 -25.50
N TYR A 746 -21.27 -7.40 -25.07
CA TYR A 746 -21.92 -7.45 -23.76
C TYR A 746 -21.30 -8.58 -22.92
N ASP A 747 -20.63 -8.20 -21.83
CA ASP A 747 -20.16 -9.15 -20.82
C ASP A 747 -21.32 -9.51 -19.89
N ALA A 748 -21.93 -10.66 -20.13
CA ALA A 748 -23.11 -11.08 -19.40
C ALA A 748 -22.81 -11.48 -17.94
N TYR A 749 -21.60 -11.90 -17.61
CA TYR A 749 -21.21 -12.24 -16.24
C TYR A 749 -21.05 -10.99 -15.37
N ASN A 750 -20.59 -9.88 -15.95
CA ASN A 750 -20.50 -8.59 -15.29
C ASN A 750 -21.70 -7.68 -15.58
N LEU A 751 -22.65 -8.14 -16.41
CA LEU A 751 -23.80 -7.35 -16.88
C LEU A 751 -23.35 -6.00 -17.45
N ALA A 752 -22.35 -6.01 -18.30
CA ALA A 752 -21.64 -4.81 -18.71
C ALA A 752 -21.48 -4.72 -20.24
N PRO A 753 -21.91 -3.63 -20.89
CA PRO A 753 -21.39 -3.26 -22.19
C PRO A 753 -19.90 -2.99 -22.12
N VAL A 754 -19.13 -3.50 -23.08
CA VAL A 754 -17.67 -3.32 -23.18
C VAL A 754 -17.31 -2.80 -24.56
N VAL A 755 -16.59 -1.68 -24.61
CA VAL A 755 -16.14 -1.02 -25.86
C VAL A 755 -14.64 -1.17 -25.99
N TYR A 756 -14.17 -1.63 -27.15
CA TYR A 756 -12.74 -1.80 -27.46
C TYR A 756 -12.29 -0.78 -28.49
N LEU A 757 -11.26 0.01 -28.15
CA LEU A 757 -10.67 1.02 -29.03
C LEU A 757 -9.15 0.86 -29.02
N LYS A 758 -8.50 0.90 -30.19
CA LYS A 758 -7.06 0.87 -30.33
C LYS A 758 -6.55 2.16 -30.94
N ASP A 759 -5.32 2.50 -30.58
CA ASP A 759 -4.55 3.59 -31.18
C ASP A 759 -5.29 4.95 -31.18
N VAL A 760 -6.05 5.23 -30.13
CA VAL A 760 -6.75 6.51 -29.96
C VAL A 760 -5.74 7.61 -29.66
N PRO A 761 -5.74 8.73 -30.40
CA PRO A 761 -4.84 9.86 -30.15
C PRO A 761 -5.03 10.42 -28.73
N VAL A 762 -3.93 10.58 -27.97
CA VAL A 762 -3.99 11.05 -26.59
C VAL A 762 -4.17 12.56 -26.43
N ASN A 763 -3.99 13.31 -27.53
CA ASN A 763 -4.15 14.77 -27.60
C ASN A 763 -5.55 15.21 -28.06
N GLU A 764 -6.46 14.27 -28.25
CA GLU A 764 -7.84 14.51 -28.68
C GLU A 764 -8.83 14.06 -27.59
N THR A 765 -10.01 14.64 -27.58
CA THR A 765 -11.09 14.19 -26.71
C THR A 765 -11.71 12.92 -27.29
N LEU A 766 -11.83 11.89 -26.46
CA LEU A 766 -12.62 10.71 -26.75
C LEU A 766 -13.95 10.77 -26.00
N THR A 767 -15.05 10.63 -26.72
CA THR A 767 -16.40 10.52 -26.13
C THR A 767 -17.02 9.19 -26.54
N VAL A 768 -17.48 8.41 -25.56
CA VAL A 768 -18.24 7.18 -25.78
C VAL A 768 -19.61 7.32 -25.14
N GLU A 769 -20.66 7.18 -25.94
CA GLU A 769 -22.06 7.30 -25.52
C GLU A 769 -22.80 5.99 -25.72
N LEU A 770 -23.42 5.50 -24.64
CA LEU A 770 -24.36 4.39 -24.67
C LEU A 770 -25.78 4.96 -24.70
N VAL A 771 -26.50 4.74 -25.78
CA VAL A 771 -27.94 5.05 -25.87
C VAL A 771 -28.72 3.86 -25.35
N LEU A 772 -29.40 4.04 -24.22
CA LEU A 772 -30.08 2.96 -23.51
C LEU A 772 -31.57 2.89 -23.89
N PRO A 773 -32.16 1.68 -23.99
CA PRO A 773 -33.57 1.54 -24.29
C PRO A 773 -34.46 2.04 -23.14
N GLU A 774 -35.62 2.59 -23.47
CA GLU A 774 -36.64 3.08 -22.51
C GLU A 774 -37.38 1.91 -21.82
N GLY A 775 -38.06 2.22 -20.70
CA GLY A 775 -39.03 1.35 -20.03
C GLY A 775 -38.47 0.34 -19.03
N ARG A 776 -37.15 0.19 -18.88
CA ARG A 776 -36.51 -0.69 -17.88
C ARG A 776 -35.32 0.04 -17.26
N SER A 777 -34.93 -0.37 -16.04
CA SER A 777 -33.88 0.29 -15.27
C SER A 777 -32.65 -0.61 -15.06
N ASP A 778 -31.44 -0.02 -15.02
CA ASP A 778 -30.19 -0.71 -14.66
C ASP A 778 -30.27 -1.34 -13.26
N SER A 779 -31.04 -0.75 -12.34
CA SER A 779 -31.26 -1.29 -10.99
C SER A 779 -31.86 -2.69 -10.95
N GLU A 780 -32.54 -3.10 -12.00
CA GLU A 780 -33.10 -4.45 -12.13
C GLU A 780 -32.02 -5.53 -12.34
N LEU A 781 -30.82 -5.12 -12.73
CA LEU A 781 -29.64 -5.97 -12.92
C LEU A 781 -28.80 -6.12 -11.67
N TYR A 782 -29.03 -5.28 -10.64
CA TYR A 782 -28.22 -5.30 -9.44
C TYR A 782 -28.31 -6.65 -8.69
N ALA A 783 -27.22 -7.04 -8.05
CA ALA A 783 -27.03 -8.29 -7.33
C ALA A 783 -27.01 -9.58 -8.17
N LEU A 784 -27.35 -9.53 -9.47
CA LEU A 784 -27.35 -10.71 -10.33
C LEU A 784 -25.96 -11.24 -10.67
N LYS A 785 -24.95 -10.34 -10.72
CA LYS A 785 -23.57 -10.73 -10.94
C LYS A 785 -23.10 -11.77 -9.91
N GLY A 786 -23.49 -11.63 -8.65
CA GLY A 786 -23.17 -12.57 -7.59
C GLY A 786 -23.71 -13.98 -7.86
N ILE A 787 -24.97 -14.09 -8.33
CA ILE A 787 -25.53 -15.38 -8.74
C ILE A 787 -24.66 -16.02 -9.84
N PHE A 788 -24.33 -15.25 -10.89
CA PHE A 788 -23.60 -15.76 -12.04
C PHE A 788 -22.19 -16.22 -11.68
N SER A 789 -21.48 -15.43 -10.90
CA SER A 789 -20.13 -15.77 -10.42
C SER A 789 -20.15 -17.01 -9.53
N ARG A 790 -21.06 -17.09 -8.57
CA ARG A 790 -21.17 -18.22 -7.64
C ARG A 790 -21.60 -19.51 -8.33
N CYS A 791 -22.54 -19.45 -9.28
CA CYS A 791 -22.89 -20.61 -10.10
C CYS A 791 -21.71 -21.10 -10.95
N LYS A 792 -20.95 -20.17 -11.56
CA LYS A 792 -19.74 -20.51 -12.31
C LYS A 792 -18.72 -21.21 -11.42
N ASN A 793 -18.40 -20.63 -10.28
CA ASN A 793 -17.34 -21.10 -9.38
C ASN A 793 -17.69 -22.43 -8.72
N ILE A 794 -18.94 -22.64 -8.29
CA ILE A 794 -19.41 -23.93 -7.79
C ILE A 794 -19.24 -25.04 -8.83
N SER A 795 -19.31 -24.72 -10.13
CA SER A 795 -19.15 -25.71 -11.20
C SER A 795 -17.69 -26.08 -11.50
N GLU A 796 -16.72 -25.21 -11.18
CA GLU A 796 -15.30 -25.41 -11.51
C GLU A 796 -14.60 -26.54 -10.70
N PRO A 797 -14.76 -26.65 -9.36
CA PRO A 797 -14.14 -27.71 -8.57
C PRO A 797 -14.58 -29.13 -8.94
N TYR A 798 -15.73 -29.27 -9.59
CA TYR A 798 -16.32 -30.57 -9.96
C TYR A 798 -15.76 -31.17 -11.23
N LYS A 799 -14.83 -30.52 -11.89
CA LYS A 799 -14.02 -31.13 -12.95
C LYS A 799 -13.05 -32.20 -12.41
N ASN A 800 -12.84 -32.25 -11.08
CA ASN A 800 -11.97 -33.21 -10.41
C ASN A 800 -12.74 -34.19 -9.54
N GLU A 801 -12.55 -35.48 -9.77
CA GLU A 801 -12.90 -36.76 -9.11
C GLU A 801 -14.06 -36.90 -8.10
N GLN A 802 -14.33 -35.95 -7.21
CA GLN A 802 -15.52 -36.00 -6.34
C GLN A 802 -16.81 -35.61 -7.05
N GLY A 803 -16.71 -34.99 -8.20
CA GLY A 803 -17.81 -34.36 -8.95
C GLY A 803 -18.82 -35.27 -9.63
N LEU A 804 -18.63 -36.58 -9.69
CA LEU A 804 -19.55 -37.45 -10.39
C LEU A 804 -20.93 -37.61 -9.70
N ARG A 805 -20.97 -37.48 -8.37
CA ARG A 805 -22.24 -37.60 -7.63
C ARG A 805 -23.06 -36.32 -7.66
N ASP A 806 -22.36 -35.17 -7.63
CA ASP A 806 -22.98 -33.84 -7.58
C ASP A 806 -23.29 -33.28 -8.99
N ARG A 807 -22.71 -33.87 -10.06
CA ARG A 807 -23.02 -33.52 -11.45
C ARG A 807 -24.52 -33.60 -11.81
N ARG A 808 -25.32 -34.37 -11.08
CA ARG A 808 -26.75 -34.53 -11.38
C ARG A 808 -27.57 -33.29 -10.99
N ILE A 809 -27.15 -32.53 -9.95
CA ILE A 809 -27.81 -31.27 -9.67
C ILE A 809 -27.48 -30.20 -10.70
N MET A 810 -26.24 -30.20 -11.19
CA MET A 810 -25.78 -29.32 -12.25
C MET A 810 -26.51 -29.56 -13.59
N LEU A 811 -27.19 -30.70 -13.74
CA LEU A 811 -28.00 -31.05 -14.88
C LEU A 811 -29.51 -30.94 -14.58
N SER A 812 -29.91 -30.56 -13.36
CA SER A 812 -31.31 -30.28 -13.06
C SER A 812 -31.80 -29.08 -13.86
N ILE A 813 -33.04 -29.12 -14.28
CA ILE A 813 -33.62 -28.04 -15.10
C ILE A 813 -33.70 -26.73 -14.29
N GLU A 814 -33.90 -26.84 -12.98
CA GLU A 814 -33.99 -25.74 -12.05
C GLU A 814 -32.62 -25.03 -11.94
N TYR A 815 -31.52 -25.78 -11.76
CA TYR A 815 -30.15 -25.23 -11.74
C TYR A 815 -29.75 -24.65 -13.08
N LEU A 816 -30.03 -25.36 -14.20
CA LEU A 816 -29.68 -24.89 -15.53
C LEU A 816 -30.36 -23.57 -15.90
N LYS A 817 -31.62 -23.38 -15.50
CA LYS A 817 -32.31 -22.10 -15.71
C LYS A 817 -31.67 -20.94 -14.99
N VAL A 818 -31.00 -21.16 -13.85
CA VAL A 818 -30.28 -20.15 -13.11
C VAL A 818 -28.87 -19.97 -13.69
N SER A 819 -28.10 -21.04 -13.78
CA SER A 819 -26.66 -20.99 -14.12
C SER A 819 -26.39 -20.64 -15.59
N GLN A 820 -27.33 -20.93 -16.51
CA GLN A 820 -27.18 -20.64 -17.95
C GLN A 820 -27.67 -19.25 -18.36
N CYS A 821 -28.26 -18.50 -17.45
CA CYS A 821 -28.75 -17.14 -17.76
C CYS A 821 -27.69 -16.24 -18.44
N PRO A 822 -26.42 -16.17 -17.97
CA PRO A 822 -25.41 -15.41 -18.68
C PRO A 822 -25.17 -15.87 -20.13
N ASN A 823 -25.22 -17.16 -20.37
CA ASN A 823 -25.07 -17.72 -21.75
C ASN A 823 -26.20 -17.32 -22.67
N PHE A 824 -27.43 -17.25 -22.16
CA PHE A 824 -28.59 -16.76 -22.94
C PHE A 824 -28.43 -15.25 -23.22
N ILE A 825 -28.02 -14.45 -22.23
CA ILE A 825 -27.75 -13.03 -22.44
C ILE A 825 -26.63 -12.82 -23.46
N MET A 826 -25.53 -13.59 -23.41
CA MET A 826 -24.45 -13.50 -24.40
C MET A 826 -24.91 -13.87 -25.80
N ALA A 827 -25.88 -14.78 -25.93
CA ALA A 827 -26.43 -15.17 -27.23
C ALA A 827 -27.39 -14.12 -27.81
N ASP A 828 -28.16 -13.46 -26.94
CA ASP A 828 -29.13 -12.42 -27.29
C ASP A 828 -29.13 -11.29 -26.24
N PRO A 829 -28.18 -10.37 -26.28
CA PRO A 829 -28.07 -9.29 -25.30
C PRO A 829 -29.28 -8.36 -25.28
N GLN A 830 -29.96 -8.15 -26.40
CA GLN A 830 -31.14 -7.28 -26.46
C GLN A 830 -32.34 -7.88 -25.70
N GLY A 831 -32.36 -9.20 -25.52
CA GLY A 831 -33.36 -9.93 -24.72
C GLY A 831 -33.03 -9.99 -23.21
N ILE A 832 -32.05 -9.25 -22.71
CA ILE A 832 -31.55 -9.35 -21.33
C ILE A 832 -32.64 -9.40 -20.27
N PHE A 833 -33.62 -8.52 -20.32
CA PHE A 833 -34.67 -8.46 -19.32
C PHE A 833 -35.62 -9.67 -19.35
N LYS A 834 -35.84 -10.28 -20.51
CA LYS A 834 -36.55 -11.55 -20.60
C LYS A 834 -35.84 -12.64 -19.80
N TYR A 835 -34.52 -12.77 -19.99
CA TYR A 835 -33.71 -13.77 -19.27
C TYR A 835 -33.58 -13.48 -17.78
N VAL A 836 -33.52 -12.21 -17.40
CA VAL A 836 -33.52 -11.77 -16.00
C VAL A 836 -34.87 -12.05 -15.33
N ASP A 837 -35.99 -11.78 -16.01
CA ASP A 837 -37.32 -12.10 -15.49
C ASP A 837 -37.53 -13.62 -15.36
N ASP A 838 -37.08 -14.40 -16.32
CA ASP A 838 -37.12 -15.88 -16.29
C ASP A 838 -36.26 -16.41 -15.13
N LEU A 839 -35.06 -15.81 -14.89
CA LEU A 839 -34.20 -16.16 -13.77
C LEU A 839 -34.91 -15.89 -12.44
N LYS A 840 -35.44 -14.67 -12.24
CA LYS A 840 -36.13 -14.28 -11.01
C LYS A 840 -37.34 -15.14 -10.72
N ALA A 841 -38.08 -15.51 -11.74
CA ALA A 841 -39.22 -16.43 -11.64
C ALA A 841 -38.80 -17.87 -11.26
N ASN A 842 -37.60 -18.32 -11.68
CA ASN A 842 -37.10 -19.65 -11.39
C ASN A 842 -36.39 -19.80 -10.05
N LEU A 843 -35.93 -18.72 -9.41
CA LEU A 843 -35.25 -18.80 -8.12
C LEU A 843 -36.08 -19.44 -7.01
N PRO A 844 -37.38 -19.16 -6.82
CA PRO A 844 -38.23 -19.86 -5.86
C PRO A 844 -38.38 -21.34 -6.14
N GLU A 845 -38.48 -21.72 -7.40
CA GLU A 845 -38.58 -23.14 -7.81
C GLU A 845 -37.25 -23.86 -7.55
N PHE A 846 -36.14 -23.21 -7.80
CA PHE A 846 -34.82 -23.73 -7.46
C PHE A 846 -34.66 -23.92 -5.94
N GLU A 847 -35.09 -22.95 -5.14
CA GLU A 847 -35.06 -23.06 -3.66
C GLU A 847 -35.93 -24.26 -3.19
N LYS A 848 -37.14 -24.41 -3.73
CA LYS A 848 -38.01 -25.53 -3.43
C LYS A 848 -37.40 -26.88 -3.84
N TYR A 849 -36.72 -26.94 -5.00
CA TYR A 849 -35.98 -28.10 -5.45
C TYR A 849 -34.87 -28.49 -4.46
N LEU A 850 -34.12 -27.51 -3.93
CA LEU A 850 -33.05 -27.72 -2.94
C LEU A 850 -33.58 -28.23 -1.59
N GLN A 851 -34.82 -27.91 -1.22
CA GLN A 851 -35.53 -28.40 -0.02
C GLN A 851 -36.13 -29.80 -0.18
N GLY A 852 -36.28 -30.28 -1.41
CA GLY A 852 -36.90 -31.57 -1.72
C GLY A 852 -35.97 -32.78 -1.43
N GLU A 853 -36.58 -33.96 -1.33
CA GLU A 853 -35.85 -35.24 -1.26
C GLU A 853 -35.24 -35.55 -2.63
N THR A 854 -33.95 -35.37 -2.79
CA THR A 854 -33.20 -35.78 -3.97
C THR A 854 -32.14 -36.81 -3.55
N PRO A 855 -32.41 -38.12 -3.76
CA PRO A 855 -31.61 -39.20 -3.15
C PRO A 855 -30.16 -39.27 -3.61
N LEU A 856 -29.73 -38.40 -4.51
CA LEU A 856 -28.40 -38.45 -5.15
C LEU A 856 -27.49 -37.24 -4.79
N ILE A 857 -27.99 -36.31 -3.98
CA ILE A 857 -27.30 -35.07 -3.63
C ILE A 857 -27.24 -35.00 -2.11
N SER A 858 -26.06 -34.74 -1.56
CA SER A 858 -25.91 -34.59 -0.11
C SER A 858 -26.63 -33.34 0.39
N ASP A 859 -27.20 -33.42 1.59
CA ASP A 859 -27.88 -32.28 2.23
C ASP A 859 -26.91 -31.10 2.46
N GLY A 860 -25.64 -31.38 2.74
CA GLY A 860 -24.60 -30.36 2.84
C GLY A 860 -24.39 -29.58 1.52
N PHE A 861 -24.39 -30.27 0.38
CA PHE A 861 -24.25 -29.59 -0.90
C PHE A 861 -25.49 -28.76 -1.28
N LYS A 862 -26.68 -29.25 -0.97
CA LYS A 862 -27.94 -28.48 -1.13
C LYS A 862 -27.92 -27.21 -0.26
N ALA A 863 -27.48 -27.35 1.02
CA ALA A 863 -27.35 -26.21 1.93
C ALA A 863 -26.35 -25.17 1.39
N ARG A 864 -25.22 -25.62 0.86
CA ARG A 864 -24.22 -24.75 0.23
C ARG A 864 -24.78 -24.01 -0.99
N LEU A 865 -25.42 -24.71 -1.93
CA LEU A 865 -26.06 -24.07 -3.09
C LEU A 865 -27.13 -23.06 -2.70
N LYS A 866 -27.96 -23.41 -1.70
CA LYS A 866 -28.96 -22.47 -1.17
C LYS A 866 -28.32 -21.22 -0.61
N ALA A 867 -27.33 -21.37 0.27
CA ALA A 867 -26.64 -20.24 0.89
C ALA A 867 -25.93 -19.35 -0.12
N HIS A 868 -25.23 -19.96 -1.11
CA HIS A 868 -24.46 -19.20 -2.09
C HIS A 868 -25.34 -18.49 -3.13
N VAL A 869 -26.35 -19.18 -3.66
CA VAL A 869 -27.10 -18.67 -4.82
C VAL A 869 -28.37 -17.97 -4.37
N VAL A 870 -29.20 -18.62 -3.53
CA VAL A 870 -30.53 -18.12 -3.19
C VAL A 870 -30.46 -17.08 -2.07
N ASP A 871 -29.87 -17.47 -0.95
CA ASP A 871 -29.83 -16.61 0.24
C ASP A 871 -28.91 -15.40 0.01
N GLY A 872 -27.74 -15.61 -0.62
CA GLY A 872 -26.84 -14.53 -0.98
C GLY A 872 -27.45 -13.49 -1.91
N TYR A 873 -28.31 -13.92 -2.88
CA TYR A 873 -29.05 -12.96 -3.70
C TYR A 873 -30.09 -12.18 -2.89
N LYS A 874 -30.87 -12.88 -2.03
CA LYS A 874 -31.87 -12.23 -1.18
C LYS A 874 -31.25 -11.22 -0.21
N GLU A 875 -30.07 -11.55 0.35
CA GLU A 875 -29.33 -10.63 1.20
C GLU A 875 -28.86 -9.38 0.44
N ASN A 876 -28.38 -9.53 -0.76
CA ASN A 876 -27.87 -8.42 -1.57
C ASN A 876 -28.97 -7.48 -2.09
N LEU A 877 -30.24 -7.89 -2.04
CA LEU A 877 -31.39 -7.05 -2.41
C LEU A 877 -31.96 -6.25 -1.23
N LYS A 878 -31.63 -6.61 0.02
CA LYS A 878 -32.03 -5.85 1.22
C LYS A 878 -31.29 -4.54 1.34
#